data_b5e267197b4528b7f92c4cc6d85a9b6a
#
_entry.id   b5e267197b4528b7f92c4cc6d85a9b6a
#
_cell.length_a   1.000
_cell.length_b   1.000
_cell.length_c   1.000
_cell.angle_alpha   90.00
_cell.angle_beta   90.00
_cell.angle_gamma   90.00
#
_symmetry.space_group_name_H-M   'P 1'
#
loop_
_entity.id
_entity.type
_entity.pdbx_description
1 polymer ?
#
loop_
_entity_poly.entity_id
_entity_poly.type
_entity_poly.pdbx_seq_one_letter_code
_entity_poly.pdbx_strand_id
1 'polypeptide(L)'
;MQFEILAPAGSMESLIAGVRCGAHAVYLGGQTFNARRGAGNFSPQELQAAVQYCHTRGVKIYMTLNTLVSDSELPGAVAAAGNALDAGVDAFIVQDLGLAAALAAVYPGVHLHASTQCSVTTPAGFQALEKMGFRRAVIPREMTAAEIEEIRRSTQMELELFVHGALCMCVSGQCYLSSVLGARSGNRGLCAQPCRLPFSADASGSCDLSLKDLSLVRHLKKIGDLGVLSLKIEGRMKRPEYVAAAVTAVKHAIAGVLDPADEAQLQSVFSRSGFTDGYFTDQRGSAMFGVRSKADVTAAKDVLRDLAHTYEKEQPLLGLNLQATCRAGEPVTLRATLEDGRTVTADGDVPQPARNAALTAESLAQRLGKWGGTPYYVKKIDVEIDDGLFLPAAAVNALRRAVADQLEAPFPQPVERRPLPPLPAGGTAGKPYYTARFANAAQIPENHPFRRIFLPLGTPANTLLAHNAGVELPRGVFGIENKICQELAILKAAGVKNALCPDLGAVQIARAAGLEPYGDFGLNVFNSRTAHLLPHPLASFELRQEDVNRLAANGNDVGALVYGHLPLMLTRNCPVQAHIGCAACQKQGRLTDRKGCTFPVVCNPYGCTQLLNGVPLYMGDRMREMRTAYAHFYFSVESQQQVQQVLDLFAAGQKPDFPYTRGLYQRGAL
;
A
#
# COMPACT_ATOMS: atom_id res chain seq x y z
N MET A 1 -0.93 7.60 24.85
CA MET A 1 -0.46 7.63 23.44
C MET A 1 -1.70 7.62 22.57
N GLN A 2 -1.84 8.58 21.65
CA GLN A 2 -3.05 8.71 20.84
C GLN A 2 -2.78 8.06 19.47
N PHE A 3 -3.35 6.89 19.23
CA PHE A 3 -3.30 6.23 17.93
C PHE A 3 -4.40 6.74 16.99
N GLU A 4 -4.12 6.75 15.71
CA GLU A 4 -5.12 6.83 14.65
C GLU A 4 -5.56 5.42 14.24
N ILE A 5 -6.84 5.08 14.38
CA ILE A 5 -7.43 3.85 13.82
C ILE A 5 -7.84 4.14 12.39
N LEU A 6 -7.21 3.47 11.42
CA LEU A 6 -7.47 3.64 9.99
C LEU A 6 -8.27 2.46 9.44
N ALA A 7 -9.57 2.69 9.22
CA ALA A 7 -10.52 1.67 8.78
C ALA A 7 -10.60 1.56 7.24
N PRO A 8 -10.81 0.35 6.69
CA PRO A 8 -11.05 0.16 5.26
C PRO A 8 -12.50 0.44 4.89
N ALA A 9 -12.74 1.11 3.75
CA ALA A 9 -14.08 1.23 3.17
C ALA A 9 -14.10 0.80 1.70
N GLY A 10 -14.91 -0.20 1.38
CA GLY A 10 -15.23 -0.62 0.02
C GLY A 10 -16.62 -0.19 -0.43
N SER A 11 -17.43 0.34 0.48
CA SER A 11 -18.76 0.88 0.26
C SER A 11 -19.09 1.91 1.34
N MET A 12 -20.15 2.71 1.11
CA MET A 12 -20.63 3.69 2.10
C MET A 12 -21.05 3.01 3.40
N GLU A 13 -21.66 1.83 3.35
CA GLU A 13 -22.06 1.06 4.55
C GLU A 13 -20.83 0.66 5.38
N SER A 14 -19.75 0.17 4.73
CA SER A 14 -18.49 -0.15 5.41
C SER A 14 -17.83 1.08 6.04
N LEU A 15 -17.93 2.24 5.38
CA LEU A 15 -17.45 3.52 5.91
C LEU A 15 -18.22 3.89 7.18
N ILE A 16 -19.55 3.85 7.13
CA ILE A 16 -20.44 4.15 8.27
C ILE A 16 -20.11 3.22 9.45
N ALA A 17 -19.98 1.91 9.19
CA ALA A 17 -19.61 0.93 10.21
C ALA A 17 -18.28 1.29 10.89
N GLY A 18 -17.24 1.60 10.10
CA GLY A 18 -15.93 2.02 10.62
C GLY A 18 -15.99 3.27 11.49
N VAL A 19 -16.66 4.31 10.99
CA VAL A 19 -16.79 5.59 11.71
C VAL A 19 -17.58 5.44 13.01
N ARG A 20 -18.72 4.78 12.97
CA ARG A 20 -19.57 4.59 14.15
C ARG A 20 -18.94 3.69 15.21
N CYS A 21 -18.08 2.76 14.83
CA CYS A 21 -17.31 1.93 15.75
C CYS A 21 -16.06 2.62 16.33
N GLY A 22 -15.69 3.81 15.82
CA GLY A 22 -14.64 4.65 16.39
C GLY A 22 -13.36 4.75 15.58
N ALA A 23 -13.41 4.61 14.24
CA ALA A 23 -12.29 4.92 13.37
C ALA A 23 -11.99 6.44 13.40
N HIS A 24 -10.70 6.79 13.38
CA HIS A 24 -10.21 8.19 13.31
C HIS A 24 -9.96 8.62 11.87
N ALA A 25 -9.73 7.65 10.99
CA ALA A 25 -9.59 7.85 9.56
C ALA A 25 -10.14 6.65 8.79
N VAL A 26 -10.57 6.89 7.54
CA VAL A 26 -11.04 5.85 6.62
C VAL A 26 -10.21 5.91 5.35
N TYR A 27 -9.79 4.75 4.81
CA TYR A 27 -9.20 4.70 3.49
C TYR A 27 -10.09 3.97 2.49
N LEU A 28 -10.25 4.58 1.32
CA LEU A 28 -11.12 4.11 0.26
C LEU A 28 -10.44 4.19 -1.12
N GLY A 29 -11.08 3.69 -2.15
CA GLY A 29 -10.64 3.79 -3.54
C GLY A 29 -11.72 4.42 -4.42
N GLY A 30 -11.28 5.23 -5.37
CA GLY A 30 -12.12 5.62 -6.50
C GLY A 30 -12.29 4.46 -7.49
N GLN A 31 -13.08 4.65 -8.54
CA GLN A 31 -13.35 3.62 -9.54
C GLN A 31 -12.10 3.16 -10.31
N THR A 32 -11.05 4.00 -10.37
CA THR A 32 -9.79 3.74 -11.08
C THR A 32 -8.57 3.90 -10.18
N PHE A 33 -7.41 3.45 -10.63
CA PHE A 33 -6.08 3.66 -10.02
C PHE A 33 -5.90 3.15 -8.59
N ASN A 34 -6.65 2.13 -8.18
CA ASN A 34 -6.53 1.55 -6.84
C ASN A 34 -6.30 0.02 -6.85
N ALA A 35 -5.58 -0.49 -5.82
CA ALA A 35 -5.17 -1.90 -5.71
C ALA A 35 -6.32 -2.88 -5.40
N ARG A 36 -7.56 -2.43 -5.30
CA ARG A 36 -8.77 -3.25 -5.08
C ARG A 36 -9.86 -2.86 -6.07
N ARG A 37 -9.56 -2.95 -7.39
CA ARG A 37 -10.52 -2.63 -8.46
C ARG A 37 -11.80 -3.43 -8.40
N GLY A 38 -11.79 -4.63 -7.82
CA GLY A 38 -12.96 -5.47 -7.59
C GLY A 38 -13.78 -5.14 -6.33
N ALA A 39 -13.43 -4.12 -5.54
CA ALA A 39 -14.29 -3.59 -4.48
C ALA A 39 -15.40 -2.73 -5.07
N GLY A 40 -16.42 -2.36 -4.28
CA GLY A 40 -17.48 -1.44 -4.70
C GLY A 40 -16.91 -0.11 -5.21
N ASN A 41 -15.89 0.40 -4.51
CA ASN A 41 -15.24 1.69 -4.79
C ASN A 41 -16.25 2.86 -4.81
N PHE A 42 -15.76 4.08 -4.88
CA PHE A 42 -16.61 5.27 -4.77
C PHE A 42 -16.65 6.04 -6.09
N SER A 43 -17.85 6.33 -6.58
CA SER A 43 -18.07 7.33 -7.64
C SER A 43 -17.74 8.73 -7.11
N PRO A 44 -17.60 9.76 -7.97
CA PRO A 44 -17.37 11.13 -7.52
C PRO A 44 -18.45 11.63 -6.55
N GLN A 45 -19.71 11.30 -6.78
CA GLN A 45 -20.84 11.69 -5.92
C GLN A 45 -20.80 10.96 -4.56
N GLU A 46 -20.54 9.67 -4.58
CA GLU A 46 -20.37 8.88 -3.34
C GLU A 46 -19.15 9.33 -2.55
N LEU A 47 -18.05 9.73 -3.23
CA LEU A 47 -16.85 10.27 -2.57
C LEU A 47 -17.17 11.58 -1.84
N GLN A 48 -17.91 12.49 -2.48
CA GLN A 48 -18.34 13.74 -1.86
C GLN A 48 -19.21 13.48 -0.61
N ALA A 49 -20.19 12.57 -0.72
CA ALA A 49 -21.02 12.17 0.41
C ALA A 49 -20.20 11.51 1.54
N ALA A 50 -19.22 10.68 1.18
CA ALA A 50 -18.32 10.03 2.12
C ALA A 50 -17.44 11.04 2.88
N VAL A 51 -16.88 12.02 2.18
CA VAL A 51 -16.09 13.11 2.78
C VAL A 51 -16.94 13.93 3.74
N GLN A 52 -18.12 14.36 3.29
CA GLN A 52 -19.04 15.11 4.14
C GLN A 52 -19.42 14.33 5.41
N TYR A 53 -19.77 13.05 5.26
CA TYR A 53 -20.11 12.18 6.40
C TYR A 53 -18.96 12.06 7.40
N CYS A 54 -17.74 11.85 6.92
CA CYS A 54 -16.55 11.67 7.76
C CYS A 54 -16.14 12.98 8.42
N HIS A 55 -16.02 14.07 7.66
CA HIS A 55 -15.57 15.37 8.18
C HIS A 55 -16.54 15.94 9.21
N THR A 56 -17.85 15.76 9.02
CA THR A 56 -18.87 16.11 10.01
C THR A 56 -18.66 15.41 11.36
N ARG A 57 -17.98 14.25 11.34
CA ARG A 57 -17.68 13.42 12.53
C ARG A 57 -16.22 13.50 12.98
N GLY A 58 -15.44 14.43 12.42
CA GLY A 58 -14.02 14.61 12.75
C GLY A 58 -13.13 13.48 12.25
N VAL A 59 -13.60 12.68 11.29
CA VAL A 59 -12.88 11.54 10.73
C VAL A 59 -12.24 11.93 9.39
N LYS A 60 -10.96 11.59 9.19
CA LYS A 60 -10.23 11.88 7.95
C LYS A 60 -10.53 10.84 6.86
N ILE A 61 -10.36 11.25 5.60
CA ILE A 61 -10.46 10.36 4.44
C ILE A 61 -9.15 10.33 3.66
N TYR A 62 -8.64 9.11 3.42
CA TYR A 62 -7.46 8.87 2.59
C TYR A 62 -7.85 8.08 1.34
N MET A 63 -7.59 8.65 0.16
CA MET A 63 -7.88 7.97 -1.10
C MET A 63 -6.68 7.18 -1.59
N THR A 64 -6.91 5.94 -2.02
CA THR A 64 -5.86 5.10 -2.62
C THR A 64 -5.70 5.39 -4.11
N LEU A 65 -4.51 5.83 -4.51
CA LEU A 65 -3.99 5.87 -5.88
C LEU A 65 -2.75 4.96 -5.94
N ASN A 66 -2.90 3.74 -5.45
CA ASN A 66 -1.81 2.83 -5.13
C ASN A 66 -1.66 1.70 -6.15
N THR A 67 -1.75 2.04 -7.42
CA THR A 67 -1.37 1.18 -8.56
C THR A 67 -0.29 1.86 -9.38
N LEU A 68 0.46 1.07 -10.14
CA LEU A 68 1.31 1.59 -11.19
C LEU A 68 0.45 2.21 -12.30
N VAL A 69 0.90 3.30 -12.88
CA VAL A 69 0.22 4.00 -13.98
C VAL A 69 1.15 4.14 -15.18
N SER A 70 0.63 3.94 -16.39
CA SER A 70 1.36 4.18 -17.63
C SER A 70 1.40 5.68 -17.99
N ASP A 71 2.24 6.06 -18.94
CA ASP A 71 2.29 7.45 -19.44
C ASP A 71 0.93 7.93 -19.95
N SER A 72 0.15 7.07 -20.58
CA SER A 72 -1.18 7.42 -21.08
C SER A 72 -2.23 7.58 -19.97
N GLU A 73 -2.04 6.93 -18.84
CA GLU A 73 -2.95 6.96 -17.69
C GLU A 73 -2.60 8.09 -16.70
N LEU A 74 -1.35 8.55 -16.70
CA LEU A 74 -0.85 9.52 -15.73
C LEU A 74 -1.70 10.82 -15.68
N PRO A 75 -2.08 11.45 -16.81
CA PRO A 75 -2.95 12.64 -16.79
C PRO A 75 -4.30 12.36 -16.11
N GLY A 76 -4.90 11.20 -16.40
CA GLY A 76 -6.16 10.77 -15.78
C GLY A 76 -6.03 10.53 -14.26
N ALA A 77 -4.90 9.97 -13.80
CA ALA A 77 -4.64 9.77 -12.38
C ALA A 77 -4.45 11.10 -11.63
N VAL A 78 -3.74 12.06 -12.25
CA VAL A 78 -3.59 13.42 -11.71
C VAL A 78 -4.94 14.14 -11.64
N ALA A 79 -5.77 14.05 -12.69
CA ALA A 79 -7.12 14.63 -12.69
C ALA A 79 -8.03 14.00 -11.63
N ALA A 80 -7.97 12.67 -11.45
CA ALA A 80 -8.72 11.98 -10.41
C ALA A 80 -8.33 12.46 -9.00
N ALA A 81 -7.04 12.71 -8.76
CA ALA A 81 -6.57 13.31 -7.52
C ALA A 81 -7.12 14.73 -7.33
N GLY A 82 -7.13 15.56 -8.37
CA GLY A 82 -7.70 16.90 -8.31
C GLY A 82 -9.17 16.89 -7.93
N ASN A 83 -9.98 16.04 -8.55
CA ASN A 83 -11.40 15.88 -8.21
C ASN A 83 -11.60 15.40 -6.77
N ALA A 84 -10.72 14.54 -6.27
CA ALA A 84 -10.77 14.06 -4.89
C ALA A 84 -10.39 15.16 -3.88
N LEU A 85 -9.42 16.01 -4.21
CA LEU A 85 -9.07 17.19 -3.41
C LEU A 85 -10.23 18.21 -3.36
N ASP A 86 -10.90 18.42 -4.50
CA ASP A 86 -12.09 19.30 -4.53
C ASP A 86 -13.23 18.73 -3.68
N ALA A 87 -13.35 17.41 -3.58
CA ALA A 87 -14.30 16.77 -2.67
C ALA A 87 -13.86 16.85 -1.20
N GLY A 88 -12.60 17.21 -0.90
CA GLY A 88 -12.06 17.35 0.44
C GLY A 88 -11.28 16.15 0.96
N VAL A 89 -10.75 15.27 0.10
CA VAL A 89 -9.88 14.16 0.54
C VAL A 89 -8.61 14.69 1.22
N ASP A 90 -8.27 14.15 2.39
CA ASP A 90 -7.19 14.65 3.24
C ASP A 90 -5.78 14.18 2.79
N ALA A 91 -5.67 13.00 2.20
CA ALA A 91 -4.39 12.46 1.73
C ALA A 91 -4.55 11.36 0.67
N PHE A 92 -3.47 11.10 -0.07
CA PHE A 92 -3.40 10.00 -1.04
C PHE A 92 -2.39 8.94 -0.63
N ILE A 93 -2.79 7.66 -0.72
CA ILE A 93 -1.89 6.51 -0.55
C ILE A 93 -1.41 6.11 -1.94
N VAL A 94 -0.10 6.28 -2.23
CA VAL A 94 0.49 6.17 -3.57
C VAL A 94 1.58 5.10 -3.60
N GLN A 95 1.64 4.33 -4.69
CA GLN A 95 2.72 3.38 -5.00
C GLN A 95 3.69 3.94 -6.03
N ASP A 96 3.19 4.52 -7.10
CA ASP A 96 3.97 4.96 -8.27
C ASP A 96 4.72 6.24 -7.94
N LEU A 97 6.05 6.20 -8.00
CA LEU A 97 6.90 7.35 -7.64
C LEU A 97 6.76 8.52 -8.62
N GLY A 98 6.54 8.22 -9.91
CA GLY A 98 6.30 9.25 -10.94
C GLY A 98 4.96 9.94 -10.75
N LEU A 99 3.92 9.20 -10.36
CA LEU A 99 2.62 9.76 -9.98
C LEU A 99 2.77 10.62 -8.71
N ALA A 100 3.48 10.14 -7.69
CA ALA A 100 3.71 10.92 -6.46
C ALA A 100 4.41 12.25 -6.76
N ALA A 101 5.46 12.23 -7.59
CA ALA A 101 6.15 13.45 -8.02
C ALA A 101 5.25 14.38 -8.84
N ALA A 102 4.39 13.82 -9.71
CA ALA A 102 3.42 14.61 -10.47
C ALA A 102 2.38 15.29 -9.57
N LEU A 103 1.85 14.55 -8.58
CA LEU A 103 0.87 15.09 -7.62
C LEU A 103 1.49 16.21 -6.77
N ALA A 104 2.70 16.02 -6.26
CA ALA A 104 3.40 17.04 -5.49
C ALA A 104 3.69 18.32 -6.30
N ALA A 105 3.97 18.17 -7.60
CA ALA A 105 4.21 19.30 -8.50
C ALA A 105 2.93 20.06 -8.87
N VAL A 106 1.83 19.33 -9.12
CA VAL A 106 0.55 19.92 -9.58
C VAL A 106 -0.26 20.48 -8.42
N TYR A 107 -0.24 19.82 -7.25
CA TYR A 107 -1.02 20.18 -6.06
C TYR A 107 -0.09 20.49 -4.88
N PRO A 108 0.43 21.72 -4.76
CA PRO A 108 1.31 22.10 -3.66
C PRO A 108 0.66 21.85 -2.30
N GLY A 109 1.41 21.23 -1.40
CA GLY A 109 0.92 20.90 -0.06
C GLY A 109 0.08 19.63 0.03
N VAL A 110 -0.14 18.88 -1.07
CA VAL A 110 -0.83 17.60 -1.04
C VAL A 110 -0.15 16.63 -0.07
N HIS A 111 -0.96 15.94 0.74
CA HIS A 111 -0.44 14.94 1.67
C HIS A 111 -0.31 13.58 0.96
N LEU A 112 0.92 13.08 0.85
CA LEU A 112 1.23 11.80 0.24
C LEU A 112 1.65 10.79 1.30
N HIS A 113 1.01 9.61 1.28
CA HIS A 113 1.35 8.46 2.09
C HIS A 113 1.95 7.37 1.18
N ALA A 114 3.17 6.92 1.49
CA ALA A 114 3.80 5.85 0.71
C ALA A 114 3.11 4.51 1.01
N SER A 115 2.61 3.85 -0.03
CA SER A 115 2.02 2.51 0.08
C SER A 115 3.07 1.46 0.44
N THR A 116 2.68 0.36 1.11
CA THR A 116 3.54 -0.83 1.24
C THR A 116 4.06 -1.33 -0.10
N GLN A 117 3.32 -1.07 -1.18
CA GLN A 117 3.68 -1.48 -2.54
C GLN A 117 4.86 -0.68 -3.12
N CYS A 118 5.34 0.39 -2.47
CA CYS A 118 6.64 1.01 -2.78
C CYS A 118 7.81 0.08 -2.47
N SER A 119 7.59 -1.04 -1.77
CA SER A 119 8.57 -2.09 -1.46
C SER A 119 9.80 -1.58 -0.69
N VAL A 120 9.61 -0.61 0.20
CA VAL A 120 10.68 -0.01 0.99
C VAL A 120 10.79 -0.70 2.35
N THR A 121 11.96 -1.26 2.65
CA THR A 121 12.20 -2.07 3.85
C THR A 121 13.44 -1.64 4.66
N THR A 122 14.14 -0.58 4.23
CA THR A 122 15.41 -0.13 4.81
C THR A 122 15.35 1.32 5.27
N PRO A 123 16.12 1.71 6.30
CA PRO A 123 16.30 3.10 6.71
C PRO A 123 16.58 4.06 5.55
N ALA A 124 17.54 3.73 4.68
CA ALA A 124 17.88 4.54 3.51
C ALA A 124 16.69 4.74 2.55
N GLY A 125 15.85 3.70 2.40
CA GLY A 125 14.66 3.77 1.57
C GLY A 125 13.57 4.67 2.17
N PHE A 126 13.33 4.62 3.49
CA PHE A 126 12.39 5.53 4.16
C PHE A 126 12.87 6.99 4.09
N GLN A 127 14.17 7.25 4.28
CA GLN A 127 14.73 8.59 4.08
C GLN A 127 14.57 9.09 2.64
N ALA A 128 14.65 8.20 1.65
CA ALA A 128 14.42 8.58 0.26
C ALA A 128 12.95 8.99 0.01
N LEU A 129 11.98 8.25 0.58
CA LEU A 129 10.57 8.63 0.51
C LEU A 129 10.32 9.99 1.19
N GLU A 130 10.94 10.22 2.36
CA GLU A 130 10.83 11.49 3.08
C GLU A 130 11.34 12.67 2.22
N LYS A 131 12.51 12.50 1.58
CA LYS A 131 13.08 13.49 0.64
C LYS A 131 12.21 13.72 -0.61
N MET A 132 11.42 12.72 -1.02
CA MET A 132 10.45 12.84 -2.11
C MET A 132 9.14 13.55 -1.68
N GLY A 133 9.01 13.95 -0.41
CA GLY A 133 7.86 14.69 0.12
C GLY A 133 6.71 13.83 0.66
N PHE A 134 6.92 12.54 0.83
CA PHE A 134 5.95 11.72 1.56
C PHE A 134 5.95 12.11 3.04
N ARG A 135 4.74 12.29 3.61
CA ARG A 135 4.56 12.63 5.03
C ARG A 135 4.40 11.41 5.91
N ARG A 136 3.87 10.31 5.32
CA ARG A 136 3.63 9.04 6.01
C ARG A 136 4.09 7.88 5.15
N ALA A 137 4.57 6.81 5.78
CA ALA A 137 4.85 5.56 5.10
C ALA A 137 4.15 4.38 5.78
N VAL A 138 3.53 3.53 4.96
CA VAL A 138 2.93 2.27 5.42
C VAL A 138 4.03 1.21 5.47
N ILE A 139 4.34 0.76 6.66
CA ILE A 139 5.36 -0.26 6.93
C ILE A 139 4.95 -1.59 6.27
N PRO A 140 5.83 -2.27 5.53
CA PRO A 140 5.59 -3.62 5.03
C PRO A 140 5.24 -4.60 6.17
N ARG A 141 4.24 -5.44 5.92
CA ARG A 141 3.74 -6.42 6.94
C ARG A 141 4.76 -7.49 7.28
N GLU A 142 5.77 -7.63 6.46
CA GLU A 142 6.83 -8.63 6.56
C GLU A 142 7.92 -8.22 7.57
N MET A 143 7.85 -7.02 8.16
CA MET A 143 8.86 -6.48 9.07
C MET A 143 8.66 -6.93 10.51
N THR A 144 9.78 -7.16 11.21
CA THR A 144 9.82 -7.44 12.65
C THR A 144 9.74 -6.14 13.47
N ALA A 145 9.41 -6.27 14.75
CA ALA A 145 9.41 -5.14 15.67
C ALA A 145 10.79 -4.43 15.75
N ALA A 146 11.89 -5.20 15.72
CA ALA A 146 13.25 -4.65 15.78
C ALA A 146 13.60 -3.82 14.52
N GLU A 147 13.19 -4.29 13.35
CA GLU A 147 13.39 -3.57 12.09
C GLU A 147 12.54 -2.29 12.01
N ILE A 148 11.33 -2.32 12.57
CA ILE A 148 10.50 -1.11 12.67
C ILE A 148 11.16 -0.08 13.58
N GLU A 149 11.77 -0.52 14.68
CA GLU A 149 12.52 0.35 15.58
C GLU A 149 13.73 1.02 14.89
N GLU A 150 14.46 0.25 14.08
CA GLU A 150 15.59 0.77 13.28
C GLU A 150 15.11 1.85 12.29
N ILE A 151 13.99 1.61 11.60
CA ILE A 151 13.37 2.62 10.73
C ILE A 151 12.96 3.86 11.52
N ARG A 152 12.29 3.71 12.66
CA ARG A 152 11.86 4.86 13.48
C ARG A 152 13.01 5.77 13.87
N ARG A 153 14.18 5.20 14.15
CA ARG A 153 15.39 5.98 14.48
C ARG A 153 15.94 6.77 13.29
N SER A 154 15.61 6.37 12.06
CA SER A 154 16.20 6.93 10.83
C SER A 154 15.35 7.99 10.13
N THR A 155 14.07 8.15 10.47
CA THR A 155 13.16 9.09 9.81
C THR A 155 12.22 9.78 10.79
N GLN A 156 11.77 10.99 10.45
CA GLN A 156 10.70 11.71 11.17
C GLN A 156 9.32 11.51 10.55
N MET A 157 9.24 10.80 9.44
CA MET A 157 7.97 10.49 8.77
C MET A 157 7.00 9.79 9.70
N GLU A 158 5.71 10.05 9.56
CA GLU A 158 4.68 9.28 10.25
C GLU A 158 4.71 7.81 9.79
N LEU A 159 4.67 6.89 10.75
CA LEU A 159 4.65 5.46 10.48
C LEU A 159 3.23 4.90 10.66
N GLU A 160 2.77 4.14 9.67
CA GLU A 160 1.49 3.44 9.62
C GLU A 160 1.75 1.94 9.54
N LEU A 161 1.10 1.13 10.38
CA LEU A 161 1.28 -0.33 10.41
C LEU A 161 -0.06 -1.05 10.26
N PHE A 162 -0.10 -2.08 9.42
CA PHE A 162 -1.24 -2.99 9.40
C PHE A 162 -1.27 -3.85 10.67
N VAL A 163 -2.38 -3.77 11.40
CA VAL A 163 -2.55 -4.49 12.66
C VAL A 163 -3.53 -5.65 12.57
N HIS A 164 -4.37 -5.70 11.53
CA HIS A 164 -5.33 -6.79 11.34
C HIS A 164 -5.68 -7.00 9.87
N GLY A 165 -5.94 -8.27 9.50
CA GLY A 165 -6.53 -8.68 8.23
C GLY A 165 -5.59 -9.49 7.33
N ALA A 166 -5.92 -9.57 6.04
CA ALA A 166 -5.27 -10.47 5.11
C ALA A 166 -3.76 -10.24 4.98
N LEU A 167 -2.97 -11.32 5.12
CA LEU A 167 -1.53 -11.32 4.93
C LEU A 167 -1.18 -11.90 3.55
N CYS A 168 -0.28 -11.23 2.82
CA CYS A 168 0.27 -11.71 1.56
C CYS A 168 1.50 -12.58 1.80
N MET A 169 1.72 -13.59 0.95
CA MET A 169 2.94 -14.41 0.99
C MET A 169 4.16 -13.64 0.46
N CYS A 170 3.95 -12.85 -0.58
CA CYS A 170 4.98 -12.07 -1.23
C CYS A 170 5.20 -10.73 -0.52
N VAL A 171 6.45 -10.28 -0.48
CA VAL A 171 6.81 -8.90 -0.12
C VAL A 171 5.98 -7.94 -0.97
N SER A 172 5.37 -6.96 -0.30
CA SER A 172 4.45 -6.01 -0.94
C SER A 172 5.11 -5.30 -2.13
N GLY A 173 4.39 -5.19 -3.26
CA GLY A 173 4.90 -4.59 -4.50
C GLY A 173 5.78 -5.51 -5.37
N GLN A 174 6.21 -6.67 -4.86
CA GLN A 174 7.12 -7.61 -5.56
C GLN A 174 6.43 -8.88 -6.07
N CYS A 175 5.08 -8.88 -6.15
CA CYS A 175 4.31 -10.03 -6.61
C CYS A 175 3.88 -9.88 -8.07
N TYR A 176 4.41 -10.74 -8.93
CA TYR A 176 4.09 -10.82 -10.36
C TYR A 176 3.40 -12.14 -10.73
N LEU A 177 3.12 -13.02 -9.75
CA LEU A 177 2.55 -14.34 -10.00
C LEU A 177 1.22 -14.28 -10.76
N SER A 178 0.31 -13.38 -10.34
CA SER A 178 -1.02 -13.24 -10.95
C SER A 178 -0.94 -12.64 -12.35
N SER A 179 -0.01 -11.73 -12.63
CA SER A 179 0.16 -11.12 -13.96
C SER A 179 0.79 -12.08 -14.96
N VAL A 180 1.82 -12.82 -14.58
CA VAL A 180 2.50 -13.77 -15.49
C VAL A 180 1.58 -14.94 -15.81
N LEU A 181 0.90 -15.53 -14.83
CA LEU A 181 -0.01 -16.66 -15.05
C LEU A 181 -1.33 -16.28 -15.71
N GLY A 182 -1.85 -15.08 -15.49
CA GLY A 182 -3.21 -14.70 -15.91
C GLY A 182 -3.38 -13.27 -16.45
N ALA A 183 -2.31 -12.54 -16.71
CA ALA A 183 -2.32 -11.13 -17.14
C ALA A 183 -3.00 -10.15 -16.15
N ARG A 184 -3.32 -10.57 -14.92
CA ARG A 184 -4.01 -9.80 -13.89
C ARG A 184 -3.02 -9.29 -12.86
N SER A 185 -2.46 -8.09 -13.06
CA SER A 185 -1.43 -7.56 -12.17
C SER A 185 -1.96 -7.19 -10.79
N GLY A 186 -1.25 -7.65 -9.74
CA GLY A 186 -1.47 -7.20 -8.37
C GLY A 186 -1.07 -5.73 -8.18
N ASN A 187 -0.03 -5.27 -8.90
CA ASN A 187 0.42 -3.89 -8.89
C ASN A 187 -0.51 -2.95 -9.68
N ARG A 188 -1.47 -3.52 -10.42
CA ARG A 188 -2.51 -2.80 -11.16
C ARG A 188 -3.92 -3.02 -10.56
N GLY A 189 -4.00 -3.63 -9.37
CA GLY A 189 -5.23 -3.82 -8.62
C GLY A 189 -6.09 -5.01 -9.04
N LEU A 190 -5.59 -5.93 -9.85
CA LEU A 190 -6.35 -7.06 -10.41
C LEU A 190 -5.87 -8.43 -9.93
N CYS A 191 -5.17 -8.50 -8.79
CA CYS A 191 -4.68 -9.76 -8.24
C CYS A 191 -5.77 -10.84 -8.14
N ALA A 192 -5.56 -11.99 -8.79
CA ALA A 192 -6.46 -13.14 -8.74
C ALA A 192 -6.22 -14.06 -7.52
N GLN A 193 -5.29 -13.69 -6.63
CA GLN A 193 -4.89 -14.45 -5.44
C GLN A 193 -4.41 -15.89 -5.74
N PRO A 194 -3.53 -16.11 -6.75
CA PRO A 194 -3.06 -17.46 -7.09
C PRO A 194 -2.31 -18.14 -5.94
N CYS A 195 -1.71 -17.37 -5.02
CA CYS A 195 -1.09 -17.91 -3.80
C CYS A 195 -2.06 -18.63 -2.84
N ARG A 196 -3.39 -18.58 -3.11
CA ARG A 196 -4.42 -19.32 -2.36
C ARG A 196 -4.83 -20.62 -3.05
N LEU A 197 -4.26 -20.89 -4.23
CA LEU A 197 -4.46 -22.12 -4.96
C LEU A 197 -3.39 -23.16 -4.58
N PRO A 198 -3.58 -24.45 -4.92
CA PRO A 198 -2.56 -25.47 -4.70
C PRO A 198 -1.25 -25.16 -5.44
N PHE A 199 -0.22 -24.98 -4.66
CA PHE A 199 1.20 -24.93 -5.02
C PHE A 199 1.94 -25.66 -3.92
N SER A 200 2.45 -26.87 -4.18
CA SER A 200 3.02 -27.70 -3.13
C SER A 200 4.50 -28.01 -3.36
N ALA A 201 5.26 -28.07 -2.27
CA ALA A 201 6.68 -28.37 -2.28
C ALA A 201 6.97 -29.85 -2.50
N ASP A 202 6.03 -30.72 -2.15
CA ASP A 202 6.10 -32.19 -2.23
C ASP A 202 5.15 -32.79 -3.28
N ALA A 203 4.55 -31.98 -4.13
CA ALA A 203 3.54 -32.33 -5.11
C ALA A 203 2.24 -32.95 -4.52
N SER A 204 1.97 -32.75 -3.22
CA SER A 204 0.76 -33.25 -2.53
C SER A 204 -0.54 -32.54 -2.95
N GLY A 205 -0.44 -31.38 -3.61
CA GLY A 205 -1.56 -30.53 -3.92
C GLY A 205 -1.98 -29.60 -2.77
N SER A 206 -1.15 -29.45 -1.75
CA SER A 206 -1.34 -28.47 -0.66
C SER A 206 -1.17 -27.02 -1.12
N CYS A 207 -1.67 -26.07 -0.29
CA CYS A 207 -1.60 -24.64 -0.59
C CYS A 207 -0.42 -23.98 0.16
N ASP A 208 0.80 -24.35 -0.17
CA ASP A 208 2.02 -23.97 0.56
C ASP A 208 2.43 -22.48 0.37
N LEU A 209 1.64 -21.70 -0.36
CA LEU A 209 1.75 -20.26 -0.48
C LEU A 209 0.65 -19.51 0.31
N SER A 210 -0.23 -20.21 1.02
CA SER A 210 -1.35 -19.59 1.73
C SER A 210 -1.00 -19.32 3.19
N LEU A 211 -0.90 -18.04 3.58
CA LEU A 211 -0.71 -17.62 4.96
C LEU A 211 -2.04 -17.43 5.70
N LYS A 212 -2.04 -17.59 7.02
CA LYS A 212 -3.07 -17.11 7.95
C LYS A 212 -3.24 -15.59 7.84
N ASP A 213 -4.32 -15.07 8.39
CA ASP A 213 -4.51 -13.63 8.49
C ASP A 213 -3.66 -13.04 9.62
N LEU A 214 -3.25 -11.77 9.45
CA LEU A 214 -2.50 -11.02 10.47
C LEU A 214 -3.42 -10.60 11.60
N SER A 215 -2.94 -10.71 12.85
CA SER A 215 -3.51 -9.97 13.98
C SER A 215 -2.41 -9.54 14.95
N LEU A 216 -2.28 -8.23 15.16
CA LEU A 216 -1.35 -7.59 16.09
C LEU A 216 -2.08 -6.87 17.21
N VAL A 217 -3.37 -7.15 17.43
CA VAL A 217 -4.20 -6.44 18.42
C VAL A 217 -3.65 -6.59 19.87
N ARG A 218 -2.96 -7.69 20.15
CA ARG A 218 -2.28 -7.92 21.44
C ARG A 218 -0.95 -7.17 21.60
N HIS A 219 -0.42 -6.60 20.51
CA HIS A 219 0.90 -5.95 20.50
C HIS A 219 0.84 -4.43 20.47
N LEU A 220 -0.35 -3.80 20.63
CA LEU A 220 -0.53 -2.36 20.40
C LEU A 220 0.34 -1.50 21.32
N LYS A 221 0.55 -1.91 22.57
CA LYS A 221 1.48 -1.21 23.47
C LYS A 221 2.88 -1.14 22.88
N LYS A 222 3.43 -2.30 22.46
CA LYS A 222 4.76 -2.37 21.83
C LYS A 222 4.81 -1.55 20.52
N ILE A 223 3.75 -1.61 19.72
CA ILE A 223 3.63 -0.83 18.48
C ILE A 223 3.67 0.67 18.77
N GLY A 224 3.02 1.13 19.82
CA GLY A 224 3.09 2.50 20.29
C GLY A 224 4.49 2.90 20.76
N ASP A 225 5.16 2.05 21.53
CA ASP A 225 6.53 2.29 22.00
C ASP A 225 7.53 2.40 20.84
N LEU A 226 7.23 1.76 19.69
CA LEU A 226 7.97 1.90 18.43
C LEU A 226 7.68 3.21 17.69
N GLY A 227 6.80 4.09 18.18
CA GLY A 227 6.45 5.37 17.57
C GLY A 227 5.59 5.24 16.30
N VAL A 228 4.85 4.16 16.16
CA VAL A 228 3.82 4.01 15.10
C VAL A 228 2.61 4.85 15.49
N LEU A 229 2.15 5.69 14.57
CA LEU A 229 1.03 6.61 14.81
C LEU A 229 -0.30 6.02 14.34
N SER A 230 -0.33 5.35 13.17
CA SER A 230 -1.56 4.90 12.53
C SER A 230 -1.65 3.37 12.49
N LEU A 231 -2.78 2.85 12.98
CA LEU A 231 -3.10 1.42 13.05
C LEU A 231 -4.08 1.07 11.92
N LYS A 232 -3.57 0.46 10.85
CA LYS A 232 -4.33 0.17 9.64
C LYS A 232 -4.96 -1.22 9.68
N ILE A 233 -6.23 -1.28 9.30
CA ILE A 233 -6.98 -2.53 9.15
C ILE A 233 -7.08 -2.85 7.65
N GLU A 234 -6.67 -4.05 7.21
CA GLU A 234 -6.88 -4.51 5.82
C GLU A 234 -8.30 -5.05 5.65
N GLY A 235 -9.01 -4.65 4.60
CA GLY A 235 -10.34 -5.21 4.40
C GLY A 235 -11.28 -4.48 3.45
N ARG A 236 -10.86 -3.69 2.46
CA ARG A 236 -11.75 -2.98 1.49
C ARG A 236 -12.70 -3.88 0.69
N MET A 237 -12.43 -5.17 0.60
CA MET A 237 -13.32 -6.17 -0.02
C MET A 237 -14.12 -6.96 1.03
N LYS A 238 -14.16 -6.50 2.27
CA LYS A 238 -14.86 -7.15 3.37
C LYS A 238 -16.20 -6.47 3.62
N ARG A 239 -17.09 -7.21 4.30
CA ARG A 239 -18.41 -6.72 4.72
C ARG A 239 -18.29 -5.65 5.82
N PRO A 240 -19.33 -4.82 5.99
CA PRO A 240 -19.39 -3.80 7.06
C PRO A 240 -19.19 -4.39 8.47
N GLU A 241 -19.74 -5.56 8.73
CA GLU A 241 -19.64 -6.23 10.03
C GLU A 241 -18.19 -6.62 10.39
N TYR A 242 -17.39 -7.00 9.36
CA TYR A 242 -15.96 -7.22 9.57
C TYR A 242 -15.25 -5.92 9.97
N VAL A 243 -15.59 -4.81 9.32
CA VAL A 243 -15.01 -3.50 9.63
C VAL A 243 -15.38 -3.09 11.06
N ALA A 244 -16.65 -3.26 11.43
CA ALA A 244 -17.15 -2.96 12.77
C ALA A 244 -16.39 -3.77 13.83
N ALA A 245 -16.31 -5.10 13.68
CA ALA A 245 -15.60 -5.98 14.62
C ALA A 245 -14.11 -5.60 14.74
N ALA A 246 -13.44 -5.36 13.61
CA ALA A 246 -12.01 -5.05 13.60
C ALA A 246 -11.70 -3.68 14.25
N VAL A 247 -12.49 -2.65 13.97
CA VAL A 247 -12.35 -1.33 14.61
C VAL A 247 -12.62 -1.40 16.09
N THR A 248 -13.67 -2.11 16.51
CA THR A 248 -14.03 -2.28 17.92
C THR A 248 -12.92 -3.01 18.70
N ALA A 249 -12.40 -4.11 18.18
CA ALA A 249 -11.32 -4.85 18.82
C ALA A 249 -10.02 -4.02 18.93
N VAL A 250 -9.66 -3.25 17.91
CA VAL A 250 -8.50 -2.34 17.98
C VAL A 250 -8.73 -1.23 19.00
N LYS A 251 -9.93 -0.66 19.05
CA LYS A 251 -10.33 0.35 20.06
C LYS A 251 -10.24 -0.20 21.49
N HIS A 252 -10.77 -1.40 21.74
CA HIS A 252 -10.69 -2.09 23.03
C HIS A 252 -9.23 -2.38 23.41
N ALA A 253 -8.41 -2.81 22.46
CA ALA A 253 -6.98 -3.06 22.67
C ALA A 253 -6.21 -1.78 23.04
N ILE A 254 -6.51 -0.64 22.40
CA ILE A 254 -5.94 0.68 22.74
C ILE A 254 -6.33 1.08 24.18
N ALA A 255 -7.59 0.84 24.55
CA ALA A 255 -8.10 1.15 25.87
C ALA A 255 -7.63 0.16 26.97
N GLY A 256 -6.96 -0.93 26.60
CA GLY A 256 -6.51 -1.97 27.53
C GLY A 256 -7.63 -2.88 28.04
N VAL A 257 -8.78 -2.92 27.35
CA VAL A 257 -9.98 -3.71 27.73
C VAL A 257 -10.31 -4.79 26.70
N LEU A 258 -9.34 -5.16 25.84
CA LEU A 258 -9.50 -6.27 24.89
C LEU A 258 -9.77 -7.57 25.63
N ASP A 259 -10.85 -8.26 25.31
CA ASP A 259 -11.21 -9.52 25.90
C ASP A 259 -11.21 -10.70 24.90
N PRO A 260 -11.30 -11.97 25.38
CA PRO A 260 -11.36 -13.13 24.49
C PRO A 260 -12.57 -13.13 23.53
N ALA A 261 -13.66 -12.45 23.86
CA ALA A 261 -14.85 -12.38 23.03
C ALA A 261 -14.57 -11.52 21.77
N ASP A 262 -13.82 -10.43 21.91
CA ASP A 262 -13.39 -9.61 20.76
C ASP A 262 -12.60 -10.45 19.76
N GLU A 263 -11.65 -11.25 20.22
CA GLU A 263 -10.81 -12.10 19.36
C GLU A 263 -11.60 -13.25 18.73
N ALA A 264 -12.49 -13.90 19.50
CA ALA A 264 -13.38 -14.93 18.99
C ALA A 264 -14.31 -14.37 17.89
N GLN A 265 -14.81 -13.15 18.08
CA GLN A 265 -15.62 -12.45 17.11
C GLN A 265 -14.83 -12.14 15.81
N LEU A 266 -13.60 -11.62 15.92
CA LEU A 266 -12.71 -11.41 14.79
C LEU A 266 -12.46 -12.70 14.00
N GLN A 267 -12.19 -13.80 14.71
CA GLN A 267 -11.96 -15.10 14.08
C GLN A 267 -13.20 -15.62 13.37
N SER A 268 -14.37 -15.48 13.97
CA SER A 268 -15.66 -15.93 13.42
C SER A 268 -16.07 -15.14 12.17
N VAL A 269 -15.86 -13.81 12.15
CA VAL A 269 -16.23 -12.96 11.02
C VAL A 269 -15.39 -13.27 9.78
N PHE A 270 -14.08 -13.42 9.95
CA PHE A 270 -13.17 -13.83 8.89
C PHE A 270 -11.81 -14.25 9.39
N SER A 271 -11.44 -15.51 9.17
CA SER A 271 -10.06 -15.98 9.36
C SER A 271 -9.71 -17.09 8.35
N ARG A 272 -8.40 -17.37 8.20
CA ARG A 272 -7.83 -18.51 7.47
C ARG A 272 -7.12 -19.40 8.47
N SER A 273 -7.85 -20.32 9.09
CA SER A 273 -7.32 -21.19 10.18
C SER A 273 -6.72 -20.38 11.35
N GLY A 274 -7.33 -19.25 11.69
CA GLY A 274 -6.85 -18.35 12.74
C GLY A 274 -5.91 -17.25 12.24
N PHE A 275 -5.15 -16.69 13.17
CA PHE A 275 -4.28 -15.54 12.96
C PHE A 275 -2.79 -15.87 13.14
N THR A 276 -1.94 -14.97 12.66
CA THR A 276 -0.49 -15.00 12.87
C THR A 276 0.05 -13.59 13.15
N ASP A 277 1.06 -13.52 13.99
CA ASP A 277 1.91 -12.35 14.24
C ASP A 277 3.38 -12.64 13.93
N GLY A 278 3.64 -13.76 13.25
CA GLY A 278 4.96 -14.38 13.11
C GLY A 278 6.02 -13.50 12.44
N TYR A 279 5.64 -12.55 11.58
CA TYR A 279 6.61 -11.56 11.09
C TYR A 279 6.99 -10.54 12.16
N PHE A 280 6.01 -9.95 12.85
CA PHE A 280 6.26 -8.93 13.87
C PHE A 280 7.09 -9.47 15.05
N THR A 281 6.86 -10.72 15.42
CA THR A 281 7.54 -11.43 16.52
C THR A 281 8.81 -12.17 16.09
N ASP A 282 9.16 -12.16 14.80
CA ASP A 282 10.24 -12.92 14.17
C ASP A 282 10.11 -14.45 14.31
N GLN A 283 8.88 -14.96 14.43
CA GLN A 283 8.56 -16.39 14.52
C GLN A 283 8.01 -16.90 13.19
N ARG A 284 8.89 -16.92 12.19
CA ARG A 284 8.56 -17.42 10.85
C ARG A 284 8.57 -18.96 10.80
N GLY A 285 7.85 -19.53 9.85
CA GLY A 285 7.81 -20.98 9.62
C GLY A 285 6.43 -21.51 9.31
N SER A 286 6.23 -22.83 9.47
CA SER A 286 4.99 -23.54 9.14
C SER A 286 3.76 -23.05 9.90
N ALA A 287 3.91 -22.56 11.14
CA ALA A 287 2.83 -22.04 11.96
C ALA A 287 2.09 -20.83 11.34
N MET A 288 2.74 -20.11 10.41
CA MET A 288 2.14 -18.97 9.71
C MET A 288 1.21 -19.37 8.57
N PHE A 289 1.22 -20.62 8.11
CA PHE A 289 0.42 -21.06 6.97
C PHE A 289 -0.99 -21.49 7.39
N GLY A 290 -1.99 -21.25 6.52
CA GLY A 290 -3.36 -21.60 6.78
C GLY A 290 -4.26 -21.41 5.56
N VAL A 291 -5.36 -22.16 5.51
CA VAL A 291 -6.36 -22.15 4.43
C VAL A 291 -7.74 -21.94 5.04
N ARG A 292 -8.61 -21.22 4.36
CA ARG A 292 -9.99 -21.05 4.80
C ARG A 292 -10.80 -22.31 4.53
N SER A 293 -11.42 -22.86 5.55
CA SER A 293 -12.28 -24.05 5.48
C SER A 293 -13.76 -23.70 5.28
N LYS A 294 -14.58 -24.69 4.95
CA LYS A 294 -16.05 -24.53 4.91
C LYS A 294 -16.61 -24.21 6.30
N ALA A 295 -16.00 -24.73 7.37
CA ALA A 295 -16.39 -24.47 8.74
C ALA A 295 -16.23 -22.98 9.10
N ASP A 296 -15.13 -22.33 8.68
CA ASP A 296 -14.90 -20.90 8.88
C ASP A 296 -15.98 -20.03 8.22
N VAL A 297 -16.55 -20.49 7.09
CA VAL A 297 -17.63 -19.78 6.38
C VAL A 297 -18.95 -19.90 7.13
N THR A 298 -19.21 -21.07 7.73
CA THR A 298 -20.48 -21.35 8.43
C THR A 298 -20.53 -20.59 9.76
N ALA A 299 -19.44 -20.58 10.53
CA ALA A 299 -19.33 -19.87 11.82
C ALA A 299 -19.60 -18.35 11.72
N ALA A 300 -19.39 -17.75 10.54
CA ALA A 300 -19.64 -16.33 10.34
C ALA A 300 -21.13 -15.93 10.37
N LYS A 301 -22.06 -16.84 10.08
CA LYS A 301 -23.47 -16.46 9.83
C LYS A 301 -24.19 -15.90 11.07
N ASP A 302 -23.95 -16.50 12.23
CA ASP A 302 -24.67 -16.15 13.46
C ASP A 302 -24.16 -14.81 14.05
N VAL A 303 -22.86 -14.54 13.89
CA VAL A 303 -22.20 -13.33 14.42
C VAL A 303 -22.49 -12.08 13.58
N LEU A 304 -22.75 -12.23 12.27
CA LEU A 304 -22.95 -11.09 11.35
C LEU A 304 -24.17 -10.24 11.73
N ARG A 305 -25.27 -10.86 12.13
CA ARG A 305 -26.50 -10.12 12.50
C ARG A 305 -26.30 -9.27 13.76
N ASP A 306 -25.65 -9.81 14.76
CA ASP A 306 -25.42 -9.09 16.03
C ASP A 306 -24.45 -7.92 15.80
N LEU A 307 -23.45 -8.11 14.95
CA LEU A 307 -22.54 -7.03 14.56
C LEU A 307 -23.20 -5.89 13.79
N ALA A 308 -24.20 -6.18 12.93
CA ALA A 308 -24.94 -5.14 12.22
C ALA A 308 -25.60 -4.15 13.19
N HIS A 309 -26.12 -4.63 14.32
CA HIS A 309 -26.73 -3.78 15.35
C HIS A 309 -25.75 -2.81 16.03
N THR A 310 -24.43 -3.12 16.01
CA THR A 310 -23.42 -2.29 16.70
C THR A 310 -23.22 -0.92 16.04
N TYR A 311 -23.52 -0.79 14.74
CA TYR A 311 -23.35 0.45 13.98
C TYR A 311 -24.66 1.02 13.38
N GLU A 312 -25.82 0.46 13.73
CA GLU A 312 -27.11 0.98 13.25
C GLU A 312 -27.37 2.42 13.72
N LYS A 313 -27.09 2.70 14.97
CA LYS A 313 -27.38 4.00 15.59
C LYS A 313 -26.20 4.96 15.47
N GLU A 314 -26.52 6.23 15.26
CA GLU A 314 -25.54 7.30 15.30
C GLU A 314 -24.89 7.40 16.68
N GLN A 315 -23.60 7.65 16.72
CA GLN A 315 -22.82 7.79 17.97
C GLN A 315 -22.51 9.26 18.22
N PRO A 316 -22.66 9.75 19.46
CA PRO A 316 -22.28 11.10 19.84
C PRO A 316 -20.74 11.21 19.92
N LEU A 317 -20.10 11.67 18.86
CA LEU A 317 -18.64 11.72 18.73
C LEU A 317 -18.03 13.08 19.06
N LEU A 318 -18.77 14.19 18.78
CA LEU A 318 -18.24 15.55 18.83
C LEU A 318 -18.94 16.39 19.90
N GLY A 319 -18.14 17.03 20.75
CA GLY A 319 -18.65 17.93 21.79
C GLY A 319 -18.99 19.32 21.26
N LEU A 320 -20.18 19.81 21.60
CA LEU A 320 -20.66 21.16 21.30
C LEU A 320 -20.66 22.03 22.54
N ASN A 321 -20.19 23.27 22.39
CA ASN A 321 -20.51 24.37 23.30
C ASN A 321 -21.59 25.23 22.65
N LEU A 322 -22.72 25.40 23.32
CA LEU A 322 -23.87 26.14 22.82
C LEU A 322 -24.02 27.48 23.56
N GLN A 323 -24.37 28.52 22.83
CA GLN A 323 -24.78 29.81 23.37
C GLN A 323 -26.12 30.21 22.73
N ALA A 324 -27.13 30.43 23.55
CA ALA A 324 -28.43 30.80 23.08
C ALA A 324 -28.82 32.20 23.65
N THR A 325 -29.31 33.08 22.79
CA THR A 325 -29.80 34.40 23.18
C THR A 325 -31.25 34.54 22.75
N CYS A 326 -32.14 34.89 23.70
CA CYS A 326 -33.55 35.00 23.50
C CYS A 326 -34.05 36.34 24.11
N ARG A 327 -34.21 37.38 23.27
CA ARG A 327 -34.60 38.75 23.69
C ARG A 327 -35.93 39.13 23.13
N ALA A 328 -36.62 40.03 23.84
CA ALA A 328 -37.91 40.53 23.39
C ALA A 328 -37.77 41.32 22.09
N GLY A 329 -38.58 40.96 21.09
CA GLY A 329 -38.60 41.62 19.79
C GLY A 329 -37.46 41.28 18.82
N GLU A 330 -36.50 40.42 19.21
CA GLU A 330 -35.40 39.95 18.36
C GLU A 330 -35.59 38.45 18.06
N PRO A 331 -35.11 37.97 16.90
CA PRO A 331 -35.03 36.51 16.63
C PRO A 331 -34.19 35.81 17.70
N VAL A 332 -34.64 34.62 18.16
CA VAL A 332 -33.79 33.80 19.01
C VAL A 332 -32.57 33.31 18.23
N THR A 333 -31.38 33.44 18.79
CA THR A 333 -30.16 32.99 18.16
C THR A 333 -29.58 31.78 18.90
N LEU A 334 -29.02 30.81 18.13
CA LEU A 334 -28.27 29.69 18.68
C LEU A 334 -26.91 29.62 17.97
N ARG A 335 -25.86 29.79 18.75
CA ARG A 335 -24.48 29.61 18.32
C ARG A 335 -23.92 28.29 18.85
N ALA A 336 -23.35 27.48 17.97
CA ALA A 336 -22.69 26.22 18.33
C ALA A 336 -21.23 26.30 17.92
N THR A 337 -20.35 25.88 18.84
CA THR A 337 -18.90 25.82 18.63
C THR A 337 -18.42 24.43 18.90
N LEU A 338 -17.76 23.78 17.91
CA LEU A 338 -17.08 22.49 18.04
C LEU A 338 -15.72 22.64 18.74
N GLU A 339 -15.15 21.54 19.20
CA GLU A 339 -13.83 21.52 19.83
C GLU A 339 -12.69 21.93 18.89
N ASP A 340 -12.86 21.72 17.59
CA ASP A 340 -11.92 22.15 16.55
C ASP A 340 -11.99 23.66 16.21
N GLY A 341 -12.88 24.39 16.88
CA GLY A 341 -13.07 25.83 16.70
C GLY A 341 -14.09 26.21 15.63
N ARG A 342 -14.64 25.26 14.87
CA ARG A 342 -15.73 25.55 13.93
C ARG A 342 -16.94 26.10 14.67
N THR A 343 -17.46 27.20 14.19
CA THR A 343 -18.61 27.89 14.79
C THR A 343 -19.67 28.16 13.73
N VAL A 344 -20.92 27.87 14.06
CA VAL A 344 -22.10 28.20 13.26
C VAL A 344 -23.12 28.92 14.12
N THR A 345 -23.94 29.74 13.48
CA THR A 345 -25.01 30.49 14.15
C THR A 345 -26.27 30.44 13.30
N ALA A 346 -27.40 30.17 13.92
CA ALA A 346 -28.68 30.21 13.25
C ALA A 346 -29.66 31.11 14.06
N ASP A 347 -30.52 31.82 13.33
CA ASP A 347 -31.59 32.61 13.86
C ASP A 347 -32.91 31.87 13.71
N GLY A 348 -33.75 31.94 14.74
CA GLY A 348 -35.06 31.31 14.80
C GLY A 348 -36.18 32.33 14.86
N ASP A 349 -37.37 31.90 15.31
CA ASP A 349 -38.54 32.76 15.44
C ASP A 349 -38.33 33.83 16.51
N VAL A 350 -39.04 34.97 16.38
CA VAL A 350 -39.08 35.99 17.42
C VAL A 350 -39.96 35.50 18.58
N PRO A 351 -39.46 35.48 19.82
CA PRO A 351 -40.20 35.02 20.99
C PRO A 351 -41.41 35.96 21.25
N GLN A 352 -42.50 35.37 21.71
CA GLN A 352 -43.72 36.08 22.03
C GLN A 352 -43.85 36.26 23.55
N PRO A 353 -44.59 37.28 24.00
CA PRO A 353 -44.94 37.37 25.43
C PRO A 353 -45.70 36.12 25.89
N ALA A 354 -45.31 35.56 27.04
CA ALA A 354 -45.95 34.36 27.60
C ALA A 354 -47.36 34.64 28.07
N ARG A 355 -48.33 33.80 27.67
CA ARG A 355 -49.74 33.92 28.12
C ARG A 355 -49.96 33.14 29.42
N ASN A 356 -49.30 32.01 29.62
CA ASN A 356 -49.51 31.13 30.79
C ASN A 356 -48.19 30.88 31.53
N ALA A 357 -47.21 30.21 30.91
CA ALA A 357 -45.92 29.90 31.49
C ALA A 357 -44.79 30.46 30.65
N ALA A 358 -43.96 31.30 31.26
CA ALA A 358 -42.77 31.83 30.62
C ALA A 358 -41.69 30.74 30.47
N LEU A 359 -40.91 30.87 29.41
CA LEU A 359 -39.74 30.01 29.18
C LEU A 359 -38.61 30.44 30.14
N THR A 360 -38.02 29.51 30.87
CA THR A 360 -36.85 29.77 31.73
C THR A 360 -35.56 29.36 30.99
N ALA A 361 -34.42 29.90 31.46
CA ALA A 361 -33.11 29.54 30.91
C ALA A 361 -32.88 28.03 30.98
N GLU A 362 -33.24 27.39 32.13
CA GLU A 362 -33.11 25.97 32.32
C GLU A 362 -33.97 25.15 31.35
N SER A 363 -35.24 25.59 31.14
CA SER A 363 -36.16 24.89 30.25
C SER A 363 -35.74 25.03 28.77
N LEU A 364 -35.18 26.15 28.38
CA LEU A 364 -34.63 26.39 27.03
C LEU A 364 -33.34 25.55 26.85
N ALA A 365 -32.44 25.58 27.82
CA ALA A 365 -31.22 24.76 27.83
C ALA A 365 -31.53 23.26 27.69
N GLN A 366 -32.51 22.76 28.47
CA GLN A 366 -32.94 21.35 28.40
C GLN A 366 -33.48 20.95 27.00
N ARG A 367 -34.21 21.86 26.33
CA ARG A 367 -34.74 21.61 24.97
C ARG A 367 -33.63 21.69 23.91
N LEU A 368 -32.76 22.71 23.99
CA LEU A 368 -31.62 22.89 23.08
C LEU A 368 -30.57 21.80 23.27
N GLY A 369 -30.46 21.18 24.44
CA GLY A 369 -29.50 20.08 24.73
C GLY A 369 -29.87 18.74 24.12
N LYS A 370 -30.97 18.56 23.40
CA LYS A 370 -31.43 17.29 22.82
C LYS A 370 -30.87 17.05 21.43
N TRP A 371 -29.69 16.45 21.31
CA TRP A 371 -28.99 16.16 20.04
C TRP A 371 -29.02 14.67 19.62
N GLY A 372 -29.95 13.88 20.17
CA GLY A 372 -30.06 12.45 19.81
C GLY A 372 -30.26 12.24 18.31
N GLY A 373 -29.61 11.20 17.75
CA GLY A 373 -29.63 10.91 16.32
C GLY A 373 -28.65 11.75 15.47
N THR A 374 -27.80 12.55 16.12
CA THR A 374 -26.70 13.31 15.48
C THR A 374 -25.35 12.87 16.02
N PRO A 375 -24.23 13.20 15.37
CA PRO A 375 -22.91 12.89 15.90
C PRO A 375 -22.47 13.80 17.05
N TYR A 376 -23.34 14.70 17.52
CA TYR A 376 -23.00 15.71 18.50
C TYR A 376 -23.55 15.41 19.90
N TYR A 377 -22.80 15.82 20.92
CA TYR A 377 -23.27 15.91 22.31
C TYR A 377 -22.94 17.28 22.90
N VAL A 378 -23.81 17.78 23.79
CA VAL A 378 -23.60 19.10 24.40
C VAL A 378 -22.67 18.97 25.59
N LYS A 379 -21.52 19.68 25.58
CA LYS A 379 -20.60 19.83 26.71
C LYS A 379 -21.02 20.94 27.65
N LYS A 380 -21.36 22.07 27.07
CA LYS A 380 -21.75 23.28 27.80
C LYS A 380 -22.85 24.00 27.02
N ILE A 381 -23.79 24.56 27.74
CA ILE A 381 -24.82 25.45 27.18
C ILE A 381 -24.97 26.64 28.08
N ASP A 382 -24.82 27.82 27.50
CA ASP A 382 -25.05 29.12 28.13
C ASP A 382 -26.31 29.71 27.49
N VAL A 383 -27.28 30.16 28.31
CA VAL A 383 -28.55 30.72 27.85
C VAL A 383 -28.76 32.09 28.48
N GLU A 384 -28.92 33.10 27.63
CA GLU A 384 -29.39 34.44 28.00
C GLU A 384 -30.83 34.58 27.53
N ILE A 385 -31.76 34.85 28.42
CA ILE A 385 -33.19 35.00 28.11
C ILE A 385 -33.81 36.14 28.94
N ASP A 386 -34.61 36.99 28.27
CA ASP A 386 -35.41 37.99 28.94
C ASP A 386 -36.63 37.36 29.61
N ASP A 387 -37.08 37.94 30.70
CA ASP A 387 -38.22 37.46 31.47
C ASP A 387 -39.54 37.56 30.67
N GLY A 388 -40.46 36.63 30.96
CA GLY A 388 -41.82 36.67 30.42
C GLY A 388 -41.97 36.28 28.96
N LEU A 389 -40.95 35.65 28.33
CA LEU A 389 -40.99 35.21 26.96
C LEU A 389 -41.49 33.77 26.80
N PHE A 390 -42.03 33.46 25.63
CA PHE A 390 -42.46 32.13 25.20
C PHE A 390 -41.98 31.84 23.78
N LEU A 391 -41.50 30.59 23.62
CA LEU A 391 -41.14 30.02 22.31
C LEU A 391 -41.76 28.63 22.16
N PRO A 392 -42.47 28.33 21.04
CA PRO A 392 -43.01 27.01 20.78
C PRO A 392 -41.89 25.95 20.71
N ALA A 393 -42.16 24.74 21.18
CA ALA A 393 -41.20 23.63 21.10
C ALA A 393 -40.77 23.33 19.64
N ALA A 394 -41.67 23.54 18.67
CA ALA A 394 -41.39 23.40 17.27
C ALA A 394 -40.34 24.40 16.78
N ALA A 395 -40.38 25.67 17.24
CA ALA A 395 -39.39 26.70 16.89
C ALA A 395 -38.01 26.39 17.46
N VAL A 396 -37.94 25.92 18.73
CA VAL A 396 -36.68 25.47 19.34
C VAL A 396 -36.08 24.27 18.59
N ASN A 397 -36.92 23.32 18.15
CA ASN A 397 -36.48 22.19 17.36
C ASN A 397 -36.01 22.57 15.94
N ALA A 398 -36.69 23.58 15.33
CA ALA A 398 -36.28 24.11 14.01
C ALA A 398 -34.93 24.81 14.10
N LEU A 399 -34.72 25.65 15.13
CA LEU A 399 -33.46 26.34 15.38
C LEU A 399 -32.29 25.34 15.56
N ARG A 400 -32.49 24.28 16.37
CA ARG A 400 -31.49 23.23 16.57
C ARG A 400 -31.17 22.48 15.27
N ARG A 401 -32.18 22.17 14.43
CA ARG A 401 -31.97 21.54 13.12
C ARG A 401 -31.20 22.45 12.18
N ALA A 402 -31.52 23.73 12.13
CA ALA A 402 -30.78 24.70 11.30
C ALA A 402 -29.31 24.79 11.67
N VAL A 403 -28.98 24.71 12.97
CA VAL A 403 -27.57 24.62 13.42
C VAL A 403 -26.94 23.29 13.01
N ALA A 404 -27.63 22.17 13.16
CA ALA A 404 -27.12 20.87 12.74
C ALA A 404 -26.86 20.84 11.24
N ASP A 405 -27.76 21.32 10.41
CA ASP A 405 -27.62 21.40 8.95
C ASP A 405 -26.41 22.24 8.53
N GLN A 406 -26.14 23.35 9.24
CA GLN A 406 -24.97 24.20 8.99
C GLN A 406 -23.66 23.50 9.41
N LEU A 407 -23.65 22.73 10.53
CA LEU A 407 -22.51 21.94 10.96
C LEU A 407 -22.20 20.79 10.00
N GLU A 408 -23.21 20.28 9.30
CA GLU A 408 -23.08 19.23 8.30
C GLU A 408 -22.73 19.78 6.91
N ALA A 409 -22.81 21.08 6.68
CA ALA A 409 -22.46 21.68 5.40
C ALA A 409 -20.99 21.46 5.04
N PRO A 410 -20.66 21.17 3.77
CA PRO A 410 -19.29 21.01 3.33
C PRO A 410 -18.47 22.28 3.56
N PHE A 411 -17.25 22.14 4.05
CA PHE A 411 -16.27 23.23 4.16
C PHE A 411 -15.23 23.08 3.04
N PRO A 412 -15.50 23.57 1.81
CA PRO A 412 -14.56 23.43 0.71
C PRO A 412 -13.27 24.18 1.02
N GLN A 413 -12.13 23.49 0.89
CA GLN A 413 -10.82 24.09 0.96
C GLN A 413 -10.37 24.40 -0.47
N PRO A 414 -9.95 25.65 -0.79
CA PRO A 414 -9.43 25.96 -2.10
C PRO A 414 -8.14 25.17 -2.36
N VAL A 415 -8.10 24.46 -3.49
CA VAL A 415 -6.95 23.64 -3.90
C VAL A 415 -6.12 24.41 -4.91
N GLU A 416 -4.88 24.78 -4.53
CA GLU A 416 -3.92 25.37 -5.47
C GLU A 416 -3.55 24.32 -6.55
N ARG A 417 -3.54 24.76 -7.81
CA ARG A 417 -3.19 23.92 -8.95
C ARG A 417 -2.12 24.57 -9.81
N ARG A 418 -1.13 23.78 -10.20
CA ARG A 418 -0.07 24.19 -11.12
C ARG A 418 -0.10 23.30 -12.36
N PRO A 419 0.39 23.77 -13.50
CA PRO A 419 0.57 22.94 -14.67
C PRO A 419 1.52 21.78 -14.35
N LEU A 420 1.24 20.59 -14.91
CA LEU A 420 2.16 19.46 -14.80
C LEU A 420 3.45 19.81 -15.56
N PRO A 421 4.62 19.83 -14.90
CA PRO A 421 5.88 20.15 -15.56
C PRO A 421 6.15 19.17 -16.71
N PRO A 422 6.63 19.64 -17.88
CA PRO A 422 7.02 18.74 -18.96
C PRO A 422 8.19 17.86 -18.52
N LEU A 423 8.30 16.68 -19.13
CA LEU A 423 9.52 15.87 -19.01
C LEU A 423 10.64 16.49 -19.86
N PRO A 424 11.92 16.26 -19.51
CA PRO A 424 13.03 16.62 -20.36
C PRO A 424 12.87 16.04 -21.76
N ALA A 425 13.36 16.76 -22.79
CA ALA A 425 13.31 16.28 -24.17
C ALA A 425 14.09 14.97 -24.32
N GLY A 426 13.50 14.02 -25.02
CA GLY A 426 14.08 12.70 -25.22
C GLY A 426 15.21 12.66 -26.26
N GLY A 427 16.03 11.61 -26.16
CA GLY A 427 16.96 11.17 -27.18
C GLY A 427 16.45 9.91 -27.90
N THR A 428 16.91 9.65 -29.09
CA THR A 428 16.62 8.39 -29.77
C THR A 428 17.49 7.27 -29.20
N ALA A 429 16.88 6.24 -28.62
CA ALA A 429 17.60 5.04 -28.25
C ALA A 429 18.18 4.37 -29.53
N GLY A 430 19.47 4.14 -29.53
CA GLY A 430 20.15 3.36 -30.58
C GLY A 430 19.88 1.85 -30.44
N LYS A 431 20.72 1.04 -31.07
CA LYS A 431 20.70 -0.42 -30.82
C LYS A 431 21.09 -0.67 -29.35
N PRO A 432 20.30 -1.45 -28.58
CA PRO A 432 20.59 -1.70 -27.17
C PRO A 432 21.92 -2.44 -27.00
N TYR A 433 22.74 -2.01 -26.03
CA TYR A 433 23.85 -2.82 -25.56
C TYR A 433 23.37 -3.87 -24.57
N TYR A 434 24.14 -4.93 -24.39
CA TYR A 434 23.74 -6.03 -23.51
C TYR A 434 24.34 -5.90 -22.10
N THR A 435 23.52 -6.18 -21.11
CA THR A 435 23.91 -6.34 -19.69
C THR A 435 23.41 -7.66 -19.18
N ALA A 436 24.06 -8.23 -18.18
CA ALA A 436 23.61 -9.46 -17.58
C ALA A 436 23.78 -9.50 -16.05
N ARG A 437 22.89 -10.19 -15.41
CA ARG A 437 23.01 -10.65 -14.03
C ARG A 437 23.21 -12.16 -14.05
N PHE A 438 24.15 -12.67 -13.25
CA PHE A 438 24.40 -14.09 -13.07
C PHE A 438 24.25 -14.50 -11.60
N ALA A 439 23.74 -15.69 -11.32
CA ALA A 439 23.64 -16.20 -9.95
C ALA A 439 25.01 -16.52 -9.32
N ASN A 440 26.01 -16.86 -10.16
CA ASN A 440 27.40 -17.06 -9.75
C ASN A 440 28.34 -16.91 -10.95
N ALA A 441 29.63 -16.73 -10.69
CA ALA A 441 30.64 -16.51 -11.73
C ALA A 441 30.86 -17.73 -12.65
N ALA A 442 30.59 -18.94 -12.18
CA ALA A 442 30.77 -20.16 -12.99
C ALA A 442 29.78 -20.26 -14.17
N GLN A 443 28.71 -19.43 -14.17
CA GLN A 443 27.77 -19.35 -15.30
C GLN A 443 28.30 -18.49 -16.45
N ILE A 444 29.32 -17.65 -16.23
CA ILE A 444 29.82 -16.69 -17.21
C ILE A 444 30.66 -17.42 -18.27
N PRO A 445 30.28 -17.39 -19.57
CA PRO A 445 31.13 -17.92 -20.64
C PRO A 445 32.38 -17.05 -20.82
N GLU A 446 33.46 -17.64 -21.35
CA GLU A 446 34.72 -16.92 -21.66
C GLU A 446 34.49 -15.80 -22.66
N ASN A 447 33.70 -16.07 -23.70
CA ASN A 447 33.31 -15.07 -24.70
C ASN A 447 31.86 -14.67 -24.54
N HIS A 448 31.60 -13.41 -24.24
CA HIS A 448 30.24 -12.88 -24.05
C HIS A 448 30.10 -11.45 -24.58
N PRO A 449 28.90 -11.02 -25.01
CA PRO A 449 28.64 -9.69 -25.59
C PRO A 449 28.31 -8.63 -24.54
N PHE A 450 28.39 -8.93 -23.25
CA PHE A 450 27.91 -8.06 -22.19
C PHE A 450 28.87 -6.90 -21.93
N ARG A 451 28.35 -5.67 -22.03
CA ARG A 451 29.06 -4.44 -21.64
C ARG A 451 29.15 -4.30 -20.12
N ARG A 452 28.16 -4.83 -19.39
CA ARG A 452 28.12 -4.87 -17.91
C ARG A 452 27.60 -6.21 -17.43
N ILE A 453 28.25 -6.71 -16.39
CA ILE A 453 27.86 -7.93 -15.68
C ILE A 453 27.63 -7.58 -14.21
N PHE A 454 26.67 -8.25 -13.58
CA PHE A 454 26.41 -8.13 -12.15
C PHE A 454 26.43 -9.53 -11.51
N LEU A 455 27.11 -9.63 -10.36
CA LEU A 455 27.17 -10.83 -9.52
C LEU A 455 26.64 -10.51 -8.13
N PRO A 456 26.05 -11.47 -7.42
CA PRO A 456 25.46 -11.24 -6.11
C PRO A 456 26.45 -10.67 -5.09
N LEU A 457 25.96 -9.82 -4.19
CA LEU A 457 26.69 -9.41 -2.99
C LEU A 457 27.17 -10.67 -2.22
N GLY A 458 28.38 -10.62 -1.66
CA GLY A 458 29.08 -11.79 -1.11
C GLY A 458 30.01 -12.49 -2.11
N THR A 459 29.96 -12.14 -3.41
CA THR A 459 30.99 -12.56 -4.38
C THR A 459 32.34 -11.91 -4.04
N PRO A 460 33.45 -12.66 -3.95
CA PRO A 460 34.75 -12.10 -3.64
C PRO A 460 35.16 -10.96 -4.60
N ALA A 461 35.80 -9.92 -4.07
CA ALA A 461 36.19 -8.74 -4.85
C ALA A 461 37.09 -9.09 -6.05
N ASN A 462 38.05 -10.01 -5.88
CA ASN A 462 38.92 -10.48 -6.96
C ASN A 462 38.12 -11.15 -8.11
N THR A 463 37.07 -11.90 -7.79
CA THR A 463 36.17 -12.49 -8.80
C THR A 463 35.39 -11.42 -9.53
N LEU A 464 34.83 -10.42 -8.82
CA LEU A 464 34.15 -9.29 -9.45
C LEU A 464 35.06 -8.53 -10.42
N LEU A 465 36.29 -8.24 -9.99
CA LEU A 465 37.29 -7.51 -10.81
C LEU A 465 37.75 -8.33 -12.02
N ALA A 466 37.95 -9.64 -11.86
CA ALA A 466 38.36 -10.53 -12.96
C ALA A 466 37.33 -10.53 -14.11
N HIS A 467 36.03 -10.37 -13.80
CA HIS A 467 34.95 -10.29 -14.80
C HIS A 467 34.52 -8.85 -15.11
N ASN A 468 35.23 -7.82 -14.60
CA ASN A 468 34.79 -6.42 -14.67
C ASN A 468 33.31 -6.25 -14.26
N ALA A 469 32.87 -7.01 -13.23
CA ALA A 469 31.50 -7.09 -12.78
C ALA A 469 31.19 -6.05 -11.72
N GLY A 470 29.97 -5.50 -11.75
CA GLY A 470 29.33 -4.82 -10.63
C GLY A 470 28.74 -5.82 -9.64
N VAL A 471 28.27 -5.31 -8.52
CA VAL A 471 27.62 -6.10 -7.47
C VAL A 471 26.10 -6.01 -7.58
N GLU A 472 25.37 -7.12 -7.50
CA GLU A 472 23.91 -7.15 -7.34
C GLU A 472 23.59 -7.07 -5.83
N LEU A 473 22.84 -6.05 -5.41
CA LEU A 473 22.32 -5.98 -4.05
C LEU A 473 21.18 -6.98 -3.86
N PRO A 474 21.03 -7.55 -2.64
CA PRO A 474 20.00 -8.56 -2.40
C PRO A 474 18.59 -7.97 -2.53
N ARG A 475 17.68 -8.74 -3.12
CA ARG A 475 16.27 -8.40 -3.14
C ARG A 475 15.67 -8.68 -1.76
N GLY A 476 15.02 -7.66 -1.16
CA GLY A 476 14.44 -7.74 0.18
C GLY A 476 15.50 -7.66 1.28
N VAL A 477 15.87 -6.45 1.63
CA VAL A 477 16.79 -6.14 2.72
C VAL A 477 15.97 -5.86 3.98
N PHE A 478 16.14 -6.68 5.01
CA PHE A 478 15.44 -6.58 6.27
C PHE A 478 16.43 -6.63 7.43
N GLY A 479 16.66 -5.49 8.13
CA GLY A 479 17.50 -5.40 9.32
C GLY A 479 19.00 -5.62 9.11
N ILE A 480 19.48 -5.58 7.86
CA ILE A 480 20.89 -5.86 7.51
C ILE A 480 21.54 -4.74 6.69
N GLU A 481 20.92 -3.53 6.67
CA GLU A 481 21.45 -2.40 5.89
C GLU A 481 22.90 -2.09 6.26
N ASN A 482 23.23 -2.01 7.55
CA ASN A 482 24.59 -1.72 8.02
C ASN A 482 25.63 -2.74 7.52
N LYS A 483 25.27 -4.04 7.49
CA LYS A 483 26.12 -5.08 6.96
C LYS A 483 26.39 -4.88 5.46
N ILE A 484 25.35 -4.57 4.70
CA ILE A 484 25.46 -4.27 3.26
C ILE A 484 26.34 -3.06 3.02
N CYS A 485 26.18 -1.99 3.79
CA CYS A 485 27.02 -0.79 3.69
C CYS A 485 28.50 -1.11 3.92
N GLN A 486 28.83 -1.94 4.92
CA GLN A 486 30.20 -2.37 5.20
C GLN A 486 30.78 -3.21 4.04
N GLU A 487 30.03 -4.18 3.52
CA GLU A 487 30.45 -5.00 2.38
C GLU A 487 30.68 -4.13 1.13
N LEU A 488 29.81 -3.17 0.85
CA LEU A 488 29.97 -2.26 -0.29
C LEU A 488 31.18 -1.33 -0.15
N ALA A 489 31.51 -0.86 1.07
CA ALA A 489 32.71 -0.08 1.31
C ALA A 489 33.99 -0.86 0.98
N ILE A 490 34.04 -2.15 1.34
CA ILE A 490 35.16 -3.05 1.00
C ILE A 490 35.24 -3.23 -0.53
N LEU A 491 34.13 -3.51 -1.20
CA LEU A 491 34.09 -3.68 -2.65
C LEU A 491 34.47 -2.42 -3.40
N LYS A 492 34.02 -1.25 -2.93
CA LYS A 492 34.40 0.05 -3.49
C LYS A 492 35.90 0.30 -3.37
N ALA A 493 36.47 0.05 -2.19
CA ALA A 493 37.91 0.18 -1.94
C ALA A 493 38.74 -0.77 -2.83
N ALA A 494 38.23 -1.95 -3.15
CA ALA A 494 38.83 -2.90 -4.08
C ALA A 494 38.72 -2.48 -5.55
N GLY A 495 37.87 -1.47 -5.89
CA GLY A 495 37.74 -0.96 -7.26
C GLY A 495 36.45 -1.32 -7.99
N VAL A 496 35.47 -1.98 -7.35
CA VAL A 496 34.14 -2.21 -7.90
C VAL A 496 33.45 -0.85 -8.15
N LYS A 497 32.76 -0.70 -9.31
CA LYS A 497 32.24 0.61 -9.75
C LYS A 497 30.72 0.70 -9.74
N ASN A 498 30.02 -0.40 -9.99
CA ASN A 498 28.60 -0.41 -10.28
C ASN A 498 27.82 -1.33 -9.33
N ALA A 499 26.54 -1.02 -9.09
CA ALA A 499 25.63 -1.86 -8.32
C ALA A 499 24.27 -2.01 -9.03
N LEU A 500 23.74 -3.23 -9.09
CA LEU A 500 22.36 -3.51 -9.52
C LEU A 500 21.45 -3.43 -8.30
N CYS A 501 20.46 -2.54 -8.32
CA CYS A 501 19.65 -2.12 -7.19
C CYS A 501 18.19 -2.53 -7.34
N PRO A 502 17.68 -3.47 -6.55
CA PRO A 502 16.33 -4.01 -6.68
C PRO A 502 15.21 -3.09 -6.16
N ASP A 503 15.51 -2.12 -5.32
CA ASP A 503 14.55 -1.22 -4.69
C ASP A 503 15.15 0.17 -4.43
N LEU A 504 14.32 1.09 -3.95
CA LEU A 504 14.72 2.48 -3.71
C LEU A 504 15.81 2.61 -2.62
N GLY A 505 15.74 1.78 -1.58
CA GLY A 505 16.75 1.75 -0.51
C GLY A 505 18.10 1.32 -1.04
N ALA A 506 18.15 0.27 -1.85
CA ALA A 506 19.36 -0.22 -2.50
C ALA A 506 20.02 0.85 -3.40
N VAL A 507 19.23 1.67 -4.11
CA VAL A 507 19.73 2.81 -4.90
C VAL A 507 20.44 3.82 -4.00
N GLN A 508 19.86 4.15 -2.83
CA GLN A 508 20.49 5.11 -1.91
C GLN A 508 21.76 4.54 -1.25
N ILE A 509 21.71 3.28 -0.84
CA ILE A 509 22.86 2.57 -0.25
C ILE A 509 24.04 2.53 -1.23
N ALA A 510 23.78 2.17 -2.50
CA ALA A 510 24.80 2.14 -3.54
C ALA A 510 25.42 3.53 -3.79
N ARG A 511 24.58 4.58 -3.88
CA ARG A 511 25.05 5.98 -4.02
C ARG A 511 25.91 6.41 -2.83
N ALA A 512 25.48 6.12 -1.61
CA ALA A 512 26.21 6.46 -0.40
C ALA A 512 27.59 5.76 -0.34
N ALA A 513 27.67 4.52 -0.87
CA ALA A 513 28.94 3.79 -1.01
C ALA A 513 29.81 4.28 -2.19
N GLY A 514 29.36 5.27 -2.98
CA GLY A 514 30.08 5.78 -4.15
C GLY A 514 30.06 4.85 -5.37
N LEU A 515 29.12 3.90 -5.42
CA LEU A 515 28.89 3.04 -6.57
C LEU A 515 27.84 3.67 -7.51
N GLU A 516 28.00 3.48 -8.83
CA GLU A 516 27.00 3.86 -9.82
C GLU A 516 25.84 2.86 -9.78
N PRO A 517 24.61 3.27 -9.38
CA PRO A 517 23.50 2.35 -9.29
C PRO A 517 22.85 2.12 -10.65
N TYR A 518 22.44 0.88 -10.91
CA TYR A 518 21.58 0.43 -11.99
C TYR A 518 20.27 -0.07 -11.39
N GLY A 519 19.14 0.51 -11.81
CA GLY A 519 17.83 0.10 -11.28
C GLY A 519 17.35 -1.23 -11.87
N ASP A 520 17.04 -2.21 -11.01
CA ASP A 520 16.46 -3.49 -11.42
C ASP A 520 14.93 -3.40 -11.56
N PHE A 521 14.31 -4.40 -12.19
CA PHE A 521 12.86 -4.48 -12.44
C PHE A 521 11.99 -4.33 -11.18
N GLY A 522 12.52 -4.62 -10.00
CA GLY A 522 11.82 -4.47 -8.72
C GLY A 522 11.45 -3.04 -8.34
N LEU A 523 12.05 -2.05 -9.00
CA LEU A 523 11.68 -0.64 -8.90
C LEU A 523 10.34 -0.33 -9.59
N ASN A 524 9.76 -1.29 -10.31
CA ASN A 524 8.44 -1.19 -10.93
C ASN A 524 8.28 0.05 -11.83
N VAL A 525 9.26 0.34 -12.68
CA VAL A 525 9.23 1.49 -13.60
C VAL A 525 8.17 1.28 -14.68
N PHE A 526 7.09 2.04 -14.61
CA PHE A 526 5.90 1.86 -15.44
C PHE A 526 5.56 3.08 -16.30
N ASN A 527 6.17 4.25 -16.01
CA ASN A 527 6.01 5.50 -16.76
C ASN A 527 7.32 6.28 -16.82
N SER A 528 7.36 7.23 -17.76
CA SER A 528 8.53 8.06 -18.02
C SER A 528 8.94 8.92 -16.81
N ARG A 529 8.00 9.39 -15.99
CA ARG A 529 8.32 10.18 -14.80
C ARG A 529 9.05 9.36 -13.75
N THR A 530 8.59 8.13 -13.49
CA THR A 530 9.32 7.20 -12.61
C THR A 530 10.71 6.89 -13.18
N ALA A 531 10.82 6.69 -14.50
CA ALA A 531 12.10 6.42 -15.14
C ALA A 531 13.10 7.57 -14.95
N HIS A 532 12.67 8.83 -15.02
CA HIS A 532 13.55 9.99 -14.79
C HIS A 532 14.03 10.16 -13.35
N LEU A 533 13.32 9.61 -12.38
CA LEU A 533 13.71 9.67 -10.96
C LEU A 533 14.83 8.66 -10.61
N LEU A 534 15.04 7.65 -11.45
CA LEU A 534 15.87 6.49 -11.14
C LEU A 534 17.07 6.40 -12.10
N PRO A 535 18.23 5.94 -11.61
CA PRO A 535 19.42 5.78 -12.44
C PRO A 535 19.34 4.48 -13.26
N HIS A 536 19.60 4.53 -14.55
CA HIS A 536 19.66 3.39 -15.46
C HIS A 536 18.58 2.32 -15.17
N PRO A 537 17.27 2.69 -15.16
CA PRO A 537 16.25 1.80 -14.68
C PRO A 537 15.89 0.72 -15.69
N LEU A 538 15.58 -0.50 -15.20
CA LEU A 538 14.85 -1.49 -15.99
C LEU A 538 13.36 -1.17 -15.97
N ALA A 539 12.74 -1.14 -17.14
CA ALA A 539 11.30 -1.07 -17.26
C ALA A 539 10.64 -2.33 -16.63
N SER A 540 9.46 -2.15 -16.06
CA SER A 540 8.69 -3.29 -15.57
C SER A 540 8.37 -4.27 -16.71
N PHE A 541 8.64 -5.55 -16.51
CA PHE A 541 8.27 -6.61 -17.48
C PHE A 541 6.75 -6.90 -17.54
N GLU A 542 5.95 -6.16 -16.77
CA GLU A 542 4.49 -6.14 -16.88
C GLU A 542 3.98 -5.22 -18.01
N LEU A 543 4.84 -4.36 -18.56
CA LEU A 543 4.53 -3.48 -19.69
C LEU A 543 4.52 -4.23 -21.02
N ARG A 544 3.75 -3.69 -22.00
CA ARG A 544 3.90 -4.10 -23.40
C ARG A 544 5.21 -3.56 -23.95
N GLN A 545 5.75 -4.25 -24.94
CA GLN A 545 6.98 -3.84 -25.62
C GLN A 545 6.91 -2.41 -26.17
N GLU A 546 5.75 -2.02 -26.73
CA GLU A 546 5.51 -0.66 -27.23
C GLU A 546 5.63 0.41 -26.15
N ASP A 547 5.10 0.11 -24.94
CA ASP A 547 5.17 1.03 -23.80
C ASP A 547 6.62 1.14 -23.29
N VAL A 548 7.36 0.03 -23.25
CA VAL A 548 8.79 0.03 -22.91
C VAL A 548 9.60 0.87 -23.91
N ASN A 549 9.34 0.71 -25.22
CA ASN A 549 9.99 1.52 -26.26
C ASN A 549 9.65 3.02 -26.13
N ARG A 550 8.43 3.34 -25.72
CA ARG A 550 8.00 4.74 -25.45
C ARG A 550 8.75 5.35 -24.28
N LEU A 551 8.94 4.59 -23.18
CA LEU A 551 9.75 5.04 -22.05
C LEU A 551 11.17 5.43 -22.48
N ALA A 552 11.80 4.60 -23.31
CA ALA A 552 13.14 4.88 -23.84
C ALA A 552 13.18 6.07 -24.80
N ALA A 553 12.14 6.24 -25.63
CA ALA A 553 12.03 7.38 -26.56
C ALA A 553 11.86 8.72 -25.85
N ASN A 554 11.35 8.73 -24.62
CA ASN A 554 11.20 9.94 -23.81
C ASN A 554 12.51 10.42 -23.15
N GLY A 555 13.67 9.95 -23.62
CA GLY A 555 14.99 10.41 -23.19
C GLY A 555 15.54 9.74 -21.93
N ASN A 556 14.95 8.63 -21.55
CA ASN A 556 15.40 7.86 -20.41
C ASN A 556 16.41 6.78 -20.84
N ASP A 557 17.46 6.59 -20.04
CA ASP A 557 18.39 5.45 -20.17
C ASP A 557 17.74 4.17 -19.63
N VAL A 558 16.62 3.77 -20.26
CA VAL A 558 15.77 2.66 -19.82
C VAL A 558 16.21 1.37 -20.50
N GLY A 559 16.43 0.32 -19.69
CA GLY A 559 16.66 -1.04 -20.15
C GLY A 559 15.38 -1.89 -20.16
N ALA A 560 15.45 -3.03 -20.83
CA ALA A 560 14.41 -4.05 -20.85
C ALA A 560 14.96 -5.42 -20.50
N LEU A 561 14.20 -6.21 -19.74
CA LEU A 561 14.52 -7.62 -19.47
C LEU A 561 14.20 -8.43 -20.74
N VAL A 562 15.18 -9.11 -21.32
CA VAL A 562 15.01 -9.83 -22.59
C VAL A 562 15.17 -11.33 -22.48
N TYR A 563 15.77 -11.80 -21.40
CA TYR A 563 15.95 -13.23 -21.10
C TYR A 563 15.93 -13.49 -19.59
N GLY A 564 15.38 -14.64 -19.19
CA GLY A 564 15.54 -15.25 -17.87
C GLY A 564 14.24 -15.80 -17.28
N HIS A 565 14.35 -16.63 -16.27
CA HIS A 565 13.22 -17.09 -15.49
C HIS A 565 12.67 -15.93 -14.66
N LEU A 566 11.51 -15.39 -15.06
CA LEU A 566 10.90 -14.21 -14.41
C LEU A 566 10.67 -14.49 -12.93
N PRO A 567 11.15 -13.64 -12.00
CA PRO A 567 10.79 -13.72 -10.60
C PRO A 567 9.31 -13.39 -10.40
N LEU A 568 8.55 -14.37 -9.92
CA LEU A 568 7.11 -14.27 -9.71
C LEU A 568 6.73 -13.75 -8.32
N MET A 569 7.54 -14.11 -7.32
CA MET A 569 7.35 -13.70 -5.93
C MET A 569 8.69 -13.56 -5.22
N LEU A 570 8.76 -12.59 -4.31
CA LEU A 570 9.79 -12.47 -3.30
C LEU A 570 9.16 -12.77 -1.94
N THR A 571 9.65 -13.77 -1.21
CA THR A 571 9.06 -14.18 0.06
C THR A 571 10.07 -14.11 1.19
N ARG A 572 9.65 -13.67 2.36
CA ARG A 572 10.47 -13.65 3.57
C ARG A 572 10.34 -14.93 4.38
N ASN A 573 9.24 -15.65 4.25
CA ASN A 573 9.02 -16.98 4.79
C ASN A 573 9.13 -17.99 3.63
N CYS A 574 10.14 -18.87 3.65
CA CYS A 574 10.37 -19.83 2.55
C CYS A 574 9.29 -20.93 2.57
N PRO A 575 8.45 -21.06 1.52
CA PRO A 575 7.41 -22.09 1.49
C PRO A 575 7.97 -23.51 1.48
N VAL A 576 9.12 -23.73 0.83
CA VAL A 576 9.77 -25.06 0.77
C VAL A 576 10.33 -25.44 2.14
N GLN A 577 11.03 -24.51 2.82
CA GLN A 577 11.54 -24.75 4.17
C GLN A 577 10.41 -25.04 5.15
N ALA A 578 9.31 -24.28 5.07
CA ALA A 578 8.20 -24.42 6.00
C ALA A 578 7.47 -25.78 5.92
N HIS A 579 7.47 -26.41 4.74
CA HIS A 579 6.71 -27.65 4.49
C HIS A 579 7.58 -28.91 4.43
N ILE A 580 8.75 -28.87 3.78
CA ILE A 580 9.63 -30.06 3.65
C ILE A 580 11.00 -29.89 4.31
N GLY A 581 11.36 -28.69 4.75
CA GLY A 581 12.63 -28.38 5.41
C GLY A 581 13.82 -28.21 4.45
N CYS A 582 14.87 -27.52 4.93
CA CYS A 582 16.08 -27.25 4.15
C CYS A 582 16.89 -28.52 3.83
N ALA A 583 16.88 -29.50 4.71
CA ALA A 583 17.59 -30.77 4.51
C ALA A 583 17.05 -31.54 3.30
N ALA A 584 15.74 -31.59 3.11
CA ALA A 584 15.12 -32.20 1.94
C ALA A 584 15.23 -31.30 0.69
N CYS A 585 15.22 -29.99 0.84
CA CYS A 585 15.32 -29.03 -0.26
C CYS A 585 16.71 -29.01 -0.92
N GLN A 586 17.80 -29.13 -0.14
CA GLN A 586 19.19 -29.06 -0.61
C GLN A 586 19.49 -27.88 -1.56
N LYS A 587 18.83 -26.73 -1.37
CA LYS A 587 18.87 -25.55 -2.24
C LYS A 587 18.37 -25.77 -3.68
N GLN A 588 17.66 -26.85 -3.95
CA GLN A 588 17.03 -27.21 -5.23
C GLN A 588 15.49 -27.15 -5.11
N GLY A 589 15.00 -26.20 -4.32
CA GLY A 589 13.59 -26.06 -4.03
C GLY A 589 12.74 -25.81 -5.28
N ARG A 590 11.54 -26.34 -5.27
CA ARG A 590 10.53 -26.14 -6.31
C ARG A 590 9.14 -26.22 -5.73
N LEU A 591 8.19 -25.56 -6.38
CA LEU A 591 6.78 -25.72 -6.13
C LEU A 591 6.12 -26.28 -7.38
N THR A 592 5.13 -27.16 -7.20
CA THR A 592 4.33 -27.73 -8.29
C THR A 592 2.89 -27.24 -8.16
N ASP A 593 2.33 -26.70 -9.24
CA ASP A 593 0.92 -26.27 -9.27
C ASP A 593 -0.03 -27.43 -9.58
N ARG A 594 -1.33 -27.16 -9.53
CA ARG A 594 -2.40 -28.14 -9.83
C ARG A 594 -2.41 -28.69 -11.27
N LYS A 595 -1.59 -28.10 -12.18
CA LYS A 595 -1.45 -28.57 -13.57
C LYS A 595 -0.14 -29.35 -13.77
N GLY A 596 0.62 -29.58 -12.72
CA GLY A 596 1.93 -30.24 -12.79
C GLY A 596 3.07 -29.31 -13.26
N CYS A 597 2.83 -28.03 -13.43
CA CYS A 597 3.87 -27.07 -13.77
C CYS A 597 4.79 -26.85 -12.58
N THR A 598 6.11 -26.86 -12.82
CA THR A 598 7.13 -26.73 -11.78
C THR A 598 7.76 -25.35 -11.81
N PHE A 599 7.91 -24.73 -10.65
CA PHE A 599 8.44 -23.38 -10.44
C PHE A 599 9.66 -23.47 -9.54
N PRO A 600 10.87 -23.10 -10.01
CA PRO A 600 12.07 -23.08 -9.18
C PRO A 600 11.95 -22.10 -8.02
N VAL A 601 12.49 -22.50 -6.86
CA VAL A 601 12.56 -21.66 -5.65
C VAL A 601 14.03 -21.45 -5.30
N VAL A 602 14.48 -20.19 -5.38
CA VAL A 602 15.88 -19.81 -5.19
C VAL A 602 16.03 -19.04 -3.88
N CYS A 603 16.92 -19.53 -3.01
CA CYS A 603 17.22 -18.87 -1.74
C CYS A 603 18.23 -17.74 -1.94
N ASN A 604 17.94 -16.59 -1.33
CA ASN A 604 18.89 -15.49 -1.16
C ASN A 604 19.61 -15.70 0.19
N PRO A 605 20.94 -15.63 0.27
CA PRO A 605 21.69 -15.78 1.52
C PRO A 605 21.38 -14.68 2.56
N TYR A 606 20.67 -13.63 2.17
CA TYR A 606 20.24 -12.51 3.01
C TYR A 606 18.80 -12.65 3.56
N GLY A 607 18.22 -13.85 3.52
CA GLY A 607 16.99 -14.18 4.25
C GLY A 607 15.68 -14.14 3.44
N CYS A 608 15.74 -13.86 2.14
CA CYS A 608 14.56 -13.94 1.25
C CYS A 608 14.67 -15.09 0.25
N THR A 609 13.52 -15.49 -0.30
CA THR A 609 13.40 -16.56 -1.28
C THR A 609 12.63 -16.04 -2.49
N GLN A 610 13.06 -16.41 -3.69
CA GLN A 610 12.39 -16.05 -4.94
C GLN A 610 11.74 -17.29 -5.56
N LEU A 611 10.46 -17.16 -5.91
CA LEU A 611 9.78 -18.12 -6.78
C LEU A 611 9.94 -17.65 -8.23
N LEU A 612 10.53 -18.49 -9.08
CA LEU A 612 10.78 -18.18 -10.48
C LEU A 612 9.73 -18.85 -11.38
N ASN A 613 9.51 -18.26 -12.56
CA ASN A 613 8.67 -18.89 -13.59
C ASN A 613 9.29 -20.20 -14.08
N GLY A 614 8.49 -21.19 -14.36
CA GLY A 614 8.95 -22.52 -14.81
C GLY A 614 9.66 -22.51 -16.16
N VAL A 615 9.33 -21.53 -17.03
CA VAL A 615 9.97 -21.33 -18.33
C VAL A 615 10.57 -19.94 -18.44
N PRO A 616 11.71 -19.75 -19.12
CA PRO A 616 12.33 -18.44 -19.24
C PRO A 616 11.56 -17.51 -20.21
N LEU A 617 11.62 -16.21 -19.94
CA LEU A 617 11.37 -15.18 -20.93
C LEU A 617 12.43 -15.27 -22.01
N TYR A 618 12.05 -15.14 -23.28
CA TYR A 618 12.98 -15.10 -24.41
C TYR A 618 12.51 -14.11 -25.48
N MET A 619 13.38 -13.16 -25.86
CA MET A 619 13.13 -12.13 -26.85
C MET A 619 14.16 -12.09 -28.00
N GLY A 620 15.06 -13.08 -28.10
CA GLY A 620 16.21 -13.06 -29.00
C GLY A 620 15.86 -12.84 -30.49
N ASP A 621 14.84 -13.53 -30.99
CA ASP A 621 14.34 -13.39 -32.37
C ASP A 621 13.59 -12.06 -32.62
N ARG A 622 13.28 -11.29 -31.56
CA ARG A 622 12.58 -10.00 -31.60
C ARG A 622 13.44 -8.80 -31.19
N MET A 623 14.74 -8.98 -31.03
CA MET A 623 15.64 -7.89 -30.62
C MET A 623 15.61 -6.67 -31.54
N ARG A 624 15.25 -6.85 -32.83
CA ARG A 624 15.09 -5.76 -33.78
C ARG A 624 13.92 -4.83 -33.47
N GLU A 625 12.96 -5.29 -32.68
CA GLU A 625 11.77 -4.52 -32.25
C GLU A 625 12.01 -3.74 -30.94
N MET A 626 13.10 -4.06 -30.21
CA MET A 626 13.44 -3.41 -28.95
C MET A 626 14.19 -2.09 -29.20
N ARG A 627 13.68 -1.00 -28.61
CA ARG A 627 14.18 0.38 -28.74
C ARG A 627 14.57 0.94 -27.37
N THR A 628 15.34 0.16 -26.60
CA THR A 628 15.78 0.54 -25.25
C THR A 628 17.27 0.88 -25.25
N ALA A 629 17.76 1.55 -24.22
CA ALA A 629 19.18 1.86 -24.07
C ALA A 629 20.01 0.58 -23.90
N TYR A 630 19.49 -0.38 -23.13
CA TYR A 630 20.14 -1.68 -22.96
C TYR A 630 19.12 -2.83 -22.82
N ALA A 631 19.59 -4.04 -23.12
CA ALA A 631 18.87 -5.28 -22.99
C ALA A 631 19.50 -6.11 -21.87
N HIS A 632 18.72 -6.45 -20.85
CA HIS A 632 19.19 -7.14 -19.66
C HIS A 632 18.84 -8.62 -19.67
N PHE A 633 19.83 -9.46 -19.36
CA PHE A 633 19.69 -10.91 -19.21
C PHE A 633 19.73 -11.27 -17.72
N TYR A 634 18.78 -12.07 -17.26
CA TYR A 634 18.65 -12.51 -15.88
C TYR A 634 18.91 -14.02 -15.77
N PHE A 635 20.20 -14.42 -15.69
CA PHE A 635 20.60 -15.82 -15.51
C PHE A 635 20.50 -16.23 -14.04
N SER A 636 19.77 -17.30 -13.76
CA SER A 636 19.43 -17.73 -12.41
C SER A 636 19.76 -19.21 -12.13
N VAL A 637 19.15 -20.13 -12.88
CA VAL A 637 19.27 -21.58 -12.70
C VAL A 637 20.02 -22.27 -13.82
N GLU A 638 20.41 -21.54 -14.84
CA GLU A 638 21.08 -22.04 -16.03
C GLU A 638 22.52 -22.48 -15.75
N SER A 639 22.98 -23.54 -16.41
CA SER A 639 24.41 -23.89 -16.50
C SER A 639 25.15 -22.96 -17.46
N GLN A 640 26.50 -22.92 -17.39
CA GLN A 640 27.32 -22.16 -18.34
C GLN A 640 27.02 -22.55 -19.80
N GLN A 641 26.85 -23.86 -20.07
CA GLN A 641 26.52 -24.37 -21.41
C GLN A 641 25.15 -23.84 -21.89
N GLN A 642 24.14 -23.79 -21.02
CA GLN A 642 22.83 -23.22 -21.35
C GLN A 642 22.92 -21.70 -21.58
N VAL A 643 23.73 -20.99 -20.80
CA VAL A 643 24.01 -19.56 -21.05
C VAL A 643 24.61 -19.38 -22.45
N GLN A 644 25.62 -20.16 -22.83
CA GLN A 644 26.24 -20.07 -24.16
C GLN A 644 25.22 -20.35 -25.27
N GLN A 645 24.40 -21.41 -25.14
CA GLN A 645 23.33 -21.73 -26.08
C GLN A 645 22.36 -20.53 -26.27
N VAL A 646 21.97 -19.88 -25.19
CA VAL A 646 21.10 -18.68 -25.24
C VAL A 646 21.79 -17.54 -26.01
N LEU A 647 23.08 -17.29 -25.73
CA LEU A 647 23.82 -16.23 -26.42
C LEU A 647 23.96 -16.49 -27.92
N ASP A 648 24.21 -17.74 -28.32
CA ASP A 648 24.29 -18.14 -29.72
C ASP A 648 22.94 -17.90 -30.45
N LEU A 649 21.83 -18.27 -29.80
CA LEU A 649 20.48 -18.03 -30.32
C LEU A 649 20.17 -16.52 -30.46
N PHE A 650 20.58 -15.70 -29.48
CA PHE A 650 20.44 -14.23 -29.58
C PHE A 650 21.29 -13.63 -30.69
N ALA A 651 22.54 -14.11 -30.86
CA ALA A 651 23.41 -13.67 -31.93
C ALA A 651 22.85 -14.01 -33.33
N ALA A 652 22.26 -15.21 -33.47
CA ALA A 652 21.62 -15.66 -34.68
C ALA A 652 20.22 -15.06 -34.91
N GLY A 653 19.60 -14.45 -33.90
CA GLY A 653 18.22 -13.95 -33.98
C GLY A 653 17.21 -15.07 -34.17
N GLN A 654 17.46 -16.25 -33.64
CA GLN A 654 16.65 -17.46 -33.80
C GLN A 654 15.72 -17.70 -32.61
N LYS A 655 14.66 -18.47 -32.85
CA LYS A 655 13.81 -19.00 -31.77
C LYS A 655 14.51 -20.17 -31.08
N PRO A 656 14.34 -20.34 -29.76
CA PRO A 656 14.88 -21.48 -29.05
C PRO A 656 14.08 -22.77 -29.33
N ASP A 657 14.73 -23.90 -29.19
CA ASP A 657 14.15 -25.23 -29.23
C ASP A 657 13.62 -25.72 -27.87
N PHE A 658 13.89 -24.97 -26.79
CA PHE A 658 13.37 -25.24 -25.46
C PHE A 658 12.07 -24.43 -25.17
N PRO A 659 11.23 -24.86 -24.20
CA PRO A 659 10.04 -24.12 -23.80
C PRO A 659 10.38 -22.72 -23.27
N TYR A 660 9.65 -21.70 -23.75
CA TYR A 660 9.85 -20.31 -23.36
C TYR A 660 8.54 -19.52 -23.34
N THR A 661 8.58 -18.31 -22.80
CA THR A 661 7.48 -17.35 -22.80
C THR A 661 7.92 -15.99 -23.37
N ARG A 662 6.96 -15.23 -23.90
CA ARG A 662 7.15 -13.79 -24.21
C ARG A 662 6.78 -12.89 -23.01
N GLY A 663 6.48 -13.49 -21.86
CA GLY A 663 6.00 -12.73 -20.71
C GLY A 663 4.74 -11.93 -21.06
N LEU A 664 4.77 -10.65 -20.72
CA LEU A 664 3.68 -9.71 -20.98
C LEU A 664 3.97 -8.74 -22.14
N TYR A 665 5.10 -8.83 -22.82
CA TYR A 665 5.50 -7.90 -23.87
C TYR A 665 4.52 -7.79 -25.04
N GLN A 666 3.72 -8.82 -25.32
CA GLN A 666 2.74 -8.78 -26.40
C GLN A 666 1.39 -8.18 -25.97
N ARG A 667 0.95 -8.44 -24.74
CA ARG A 667 -0.41 -8.11 -24.27
C ARG A 667 -0.46 -7.10 -23.10
N GLY A 668 0.66 -6.92 -22.40
CA GLY A 668 0.70 -6.17 -21.14
C GLY A 668 0.01 -6.86 -19.99
N ALA A 669 0.12 -6.28 -18.80
CA ALA A 669 -0.71 -6.62 -17.66
C ALA A 669 -1.98 -5.74 -17.65
N LEU A 670 -3.11 -6.34 -17.35
CA LEU A 670 -4.40 -5.65 -17.20
C LEU A 670 -4.41 -4.78 -15.93
#